data_be656f33df493a1f06a1c440b5b85975
#
_entry.id   be656f33df493a1f06a1c440b5b85975
#
_cell.length_a   1.000
_cell.length_b   1.000
_cell.length_c   1.000
_cell.angle_alpha   90.00
_cell.angle_beta   90.00
_cell.angle_gamma   90.00
#
_symmetry.space_group_name_H-M   'P 1'
#
loop_
_entity.id
_entity.type
_entity.pdbx_description
1 polymer ?
#
loop_
_entity_poly.entity_id
_entity_poly.type
_entity_poly.pdbx_seq_one_letter_code
_entity_poly.pdbx_strand_id
1 'polypeptide(L)'
;MTKKYNNRELSWLEFNSRVLSEAGNTDLPLFERVRFLSIASNNLDEFYMVRVAGVYAQIKEKIKHETIDGLSPKEQLKKIKIKSSELLKKSNYIWSKLKKELSKQRIFFRNFNELNEDEKTKLLEVFRNNIAPVLTPQAIDPSHPFPFLFNQGHFLLMEMQKKGKKKSIYSIIVLPKNLKRFYDVSNVDAVKNYISLEETVSSFATELFPGYEIINYLSARVTRDSDIEVEEEAEDLVVFYEKALKKRKRGRIVRLELRKGSDHNLKKFLIKKIKADEETVDEIEEFVGTHEISQILIGGKKDFYFKKFNPRQVERINQFNGDYFKAISSKDMIVHHPYETFDAVIQFLNQAADDPNVQAIKQTLYRTTLDSPIVKALKKAAEKGKSVTAVVEIKARFDEEANISLAKSLERSGVQVIYGFVHLKTHAKSSLVVRLENETLKKYVHIGTGNYHPVNAKIYTDLSLFSADPNYANDIEKFFNFVTGYGDPGKLDHAILAPKFLRPKLNDLIDQEIENAKAGKHAEIWAKMNSLVDPKIIDRFYLASQHGVKIHLFVRGICCLKPGVKKMSENIYVKSIVGRFLEHSRIYCFSNGESMPSRKNKVYIASADLMPRNLDRRLEIMLIIKNETVHAQVLDQIMMANFKDEKLSWELKDKKYHKVKASKNSFSAHEYFMNNPSLSGQGKSIIKDKITNLKI
;
A
#
# COMPACT_ATOMS: atom_id res chain seq x y z
N MET A 1 -27.77 -5.12 -22.14
CA MET A 1 -26.48 -5.85 -22.04
C MET A 1 -25.97 -5.77 -20.61
N THR A 2 -25.71 -6.86 -19.96
CA THR A 2 -25.07 -6.87 -18.63
C THR A 2 -23.66 -6.31 -18.78
N LYS A 3 -23.36 -5.19 -18.09
CA LYS A 3 -22.03 -4.59 -18.11
C LYS A 3 -21.00 -5.64 -17.66
N LYS A 4 -20.01 -5.96 -18.50
CA LYS A 4 -19.04 -7.05 -18.29
C LYS A 4 -18.12 -6.83 -17.07
N TYR A 5 -17.87 -5.59 -16.66
CA TYR A 5 -16.87 -5.24 -15.67
C TYR A 5 -17.46 -4.51 -14.45
N ASN A 6 -16.76 -4.59 -13.33
CA ASN A 6 -16.97 -3.71 -12.19
C ASN A 6 -16.16 -2.42 -12.38
N ASN A 7 -16.69 -1.29 -11.86
CA ASN A 7 -15.95 -0.03 -11.85
C ASN A 7 -14.72 -0.15 -10.94
N ARG A 8 -13.61 0.35 -11.42
CA ARG A 8 -12.31 0.28 -10.75
C ARG A 8 -12.30 1.04 -9.43
N GLU A 9 -12.80 2.26 -9.41
CA GLU A 9 -12.78 3.14 -8.24
C GLU A 9 -13.79 2.68 -7.18
N LEU A 10 -14.95 2.21 -7.61
CA LEU A 10 -15.94 1.61 -6.70
C LEU A 10 -15.43 0.30 -6.09
N SER A 11 -14.72 -0.52 -6.87
CA SER A 11 -14.06 -1.72 -6.36
C SER A 11 -12.96 -1.40 -5.34
N TRP A 12 -12.24 -0.29 -5.53
CA TRP A 12 -11.28 0.19 -4.55
C TRP A 12 -11.94 0.61 -3.25
N LEU A 13 -13.07 1.31 -3.31
CA LEU A 13 -13.85 1.68 -2.11
C LEU A 13 -14.37 0.44 -1.37
N GLU A 14 -14.77 -0.62 -2.08
CA GLU A 14 -15.10 -1.91 -1.48
C GLU A 14 -13.90 -2.56 -0.78
N PHE A 15 -12.68 -2.44 -1.33
CA PHE A 15 -11.48 -2.87 -0.63
C PHE A 15 -11.28 -2.08 0.67
N ASN A 16 -11.38 -0.76 0.63
CA ASN A 16 -11.23 0.05 1.84
C ASN A 16 -12.34 -0.21 2.87
N SER A 17 -13.54 -0.58 2.41
CA SER A 17 -14.63 -1.03 3.29
C SER A 17 -14.30 -2.32 4.04
N ARG A 18 -13.55 -3.28 3.40
CA ARG A 18 -13.07 -4.48 4.07
C ARG A 18 -12.00 -4.16 5.12
N VAL A 19 -11.06 -3.26 4.80
CA VAL A 19 -10.07 -2.75 5.76
C VAL A 19 -10.76 -2.10 6.97
N LEU A 20 -11.72 -1.22 6.71
CA LEU A 20 -12.52 -0.57 7.78
C LEU A 20 -13.32 -1.58 8.62
N SER A 21 -13.73 -2.71 8.03
CA SER A 21 -14.46 -3.74 8.78
C SER A 21 -13.62 -4.38 9.88
N GLU A 22 -12.28 -4.46 9.71
CA GLU A 22 -11.39 -4.98 10.75
C GLU A 22 -11.32 -4.04 11.97
N ALA A 23 -11.57 -2.74 11.81
CA ALA A 23 -11.74 -1.83 12.95
C ALA A 23 -13.01 -2.16 13.78
N GLY A 24 -14.02 -2.74 13.16
CA GLY A 24 -15.24 -3.22 13.82
C GLY A 24 -15.17 -4.66 14.33
N ASN A 25 -14.10 -5.39 14.03
CA ASN A 25 -13.94 -6.80 14.37
C ASN A 25 -13.52 -6.96 15.85
N THR A 26 -14.44 -7.42 16.69
CA THR A 26 -14.21 -7.58 18.14
C THR A 26 -13.24 -8.70 18.50
N ASP A 27 -12.89 -9.59 17.57
CA ASP A 27 -11.87 -10.62 17.77
C ASP A 27 -10.45 -10.07 17.73
N LEU A 28 -10.29 -8.83 17.24
CA LEU A 28 -9.00 -8.15 17.20
C LEU A 28 -8.74 -7.33 18.47
N PRO A 29 -7.47 -7.20 18.91
CA PRO A 29 -7.07 -6.35 20.01
C PRO A 29 -7.49 -4.88 19.80
N LEU A 30 -7.84 -4.18 20.87
CA LEU A 30 -8.49 -2.86 20.81
C LEU A 30 -7.67 -1.81 20.03
N PHE A 31 -6.36 -1.73 20.27
CA PHE A 31 -5.51 -0.75 19.57
C PHE A 31 -5.24 -1.13 18.11
N GLU A 32 -5.30 -2.40 17.75
CA GLU A 32 -5.23 -2.79 16.34
C GLU A 32 -6.49 -2.36 15.58
N ARG A 33 -7.66 -2.42 16.24
CA ARG A 33 -8.91 -1.90 15.67
C ARG A 33 -8.86 -0.39 15.46
N VAL A 34 -8.30 0.37 16.42
CA VAL A 34 -8.02 1.81 16.24
C VAL A 34 -7.05 2.04 15.08
N ARG A 35 -6.01 1.21 14.95
CA ARG A 35 -5.06 1.27 13.83
C ARG A 35 -5.73 1.02 12.49
N PHE A 36 -6.63 0.02 12.37
CA PHE A 36 -7.38 -0.23 11.15
C PHE A 36 -8.30 0.92 10.77
N LEU A 37 -8.91 1.61 11.74
CA LEU A 37 -9.68 2.83 11.51
C LEU A 37 -8.80 3.94 10.92
N SER A 38 -7.63 4.17 11.50
CA SER A 38 -6.63 5.11 11.01
C SER A 38 -6.17 4.77 9.58
N ILE A 39 -5.83 3.50 9.31
CA ILE A 39 -5.43 3.02 7.99
C ILE A 39 -6.54 3.26 6.96
N ALA A 40 -7.78 2.92 7.27
CA ALA A 40 -8.91 3.11 6.34
C ALA A 40 -9.14 4.60 6.01
N SER A 41 -8.96 5.49 6.97
CA SER A 41 -9.04 6.93 6.76
C SER A 41 -7.88 7.46 5.89
N ASN A 42 -6.65 7.04 6.17
CA ASN A 42 -5.48 7.43 5.36
C ASN A 42 -5.57 6.91 3.92
N ASN A 43 -6.05 5.69 3.73
CA ASN A 43 -6.32 5.13 2.42
C ASN A 43 -7.33 5.98 1.64
N LEU A 44 -8.38 6.47 2.30
CA LEU A 44 -9.38 7.33 1.67
C LEU A 44 -8.77 8.67 1.25
N ASP A 45 -7.90 9.26 2.06
CA ASP A 45 -7.17 10.49 1.71
C ASP A 45 -6.33 10.28 0.44
N GLU A 46 -5.54 9.20 0.37
CA GLU A 46 -4.75 8.87 -0.82
C GLU A 46 -5.64 8.64 -2.05
N PHE A 47 -6.79 8.00 -1.88
CA PHE A 47 -7.76 7.80 -2.95
C PHE A 47 -8.27 9.13 -3.52
N TYR A 48 -8.59 10.10 -2.66
CA TYR A 48 -9.00 11.42 -3.10
C TYR A 48 -7.86 12.19 -3.77
N MET A 49 -6.67 12.19 -3.17
CA MET A 49 -5.49 12.90 -3.71
C MET A 49 -5.09 12.46 -5.12
N VAL A 50 -5.40 11.22 -5.49
CA VAL A 50 -4.90 10.61 -6.71
C VAL A 50 -6.04 10.25 -7.66
N ARG A 51 -7.01 9.47 -7.17
CA ARG A 51 -8.04 8.87 -8.05
C ARG A 51 -9.20 9.83 -8.30
N VAL A 52 -9.73 10.43 -7.26
CA VAL A 52 -10.82 11.41 -7.38
C VAL A 52 -10.30 12.67 -8.06
N ALA A 53 -9.07 13.09 -7.77
CA ALA A 53 -8.38 14.18 -8.46
C ALA A 53 -8.35 13.96 -9.98
N GLY A 54 -7.97 12.77 -10.44
CA GLY A 54 -7.98 12.42 -11.87
C GLY A 54 -9.38 12.45 -12.49
N VAL A 55 -10.41 12.01 -11.76
CA VAL A 55 -11.81 12.11 -12.26
C VAL A 55 -12.26 13.58 -12.39
N TYR A 56 -11.89 14.43 -11.42
CA TYR A 56 -12.16 15.87 -11.52
C TYR A 56 -11.44 16.52 -12.70
N ALA A 57 -10.19 16.14 -12.99
CA ALA A 57 -9.45 16.62 -14.14
C ALA A 57 -10.19 16.25 -15.46
N GLN A 58 -10.61 14.99 -15.60
CA GLN A 58 -11.39 14.53 -16.77
C GLN A 58 -12.68 15.31 -16.97
N ILE A 59 -13.40 15.62 -15.88
CA ILE A 59 -14.64 16.42 -15.95
C ILE A 59 -14.34 17.86 -16.43
N LYS A 60 -13.28 18.49 -15.88
CA LYS A 60 -12.86 19.84 -16.22
C LYS A 60 -12.45 19.97 -17.70
N GLU A 61 -11.71 18.98 -18.19
CA GLU A 61 -11.24 18.91 -19.59
C GLU A 61 -12.33 18.41 -20.56
N LYS A 62 -13.53 18.17 -20.05
CA LYS A 62 -14.69 17.69 -20.82
C LYS A 62 -14.41 16.38 -21.58
N ILE A 63 -13.56 15.53 -21.02
CA ILE A 63 -13.22 14.22 -21.61
C ILE A 63 -14.48 13.36 -21.63
N LYS A 64 -14.86 12.89 -22.82
CA LYS A 64 -16.04 12.04 -23.02
C LYS A 64 -15.74 10.54 -22.87
N HIS A 65 -14.50 10.17 -22.56
CA HIS A 65 -14.10 8.76 -22.48
C HIS A 65 -14.82 8.05 -21.32
N GLU A 66 -15.59 7.03 -21.66
CA GLU A 66 -16.23 6.17 -20.67
C GLU A 66 -15.22 5.20 -20.04
N THR A 67 -15.46 4.88 -18.78
CA THR A 67 -14.70 3.82 -18.09
C THR A 67 -15.03 2.44 -18.68
N ILE A 68 -14.21 1.42 -18.38
CA ILE A 68 -14.42 0.04 -18.90
C ILE A 68 -15.80 -0.53 -18.56
N ASP A 69 -16.48 -0.01 -17.53
CA ASP A 69 -17.85 -0.37 -17.15
C ASP A 69 -18.90 0.56 -17.73
N GLY A 70 -18.53 1.51 -18.61
CA GLY A 70 -19.40 2.40 -19.34
C GLY A 70 -19.97 3.55 -18.50
N LEU A 71 -19.28 4.02 -17.47
CA LEU A 71 -19.64 5.23 -16.74
C LEU A 71 -18.89 6.44 -17.28
N SER A 72 -19.62 7.53 -17.47
CA SER A 72 -19.01 8.84 -17.71
C SER A 72 -18.29 9.33 -16.45
N PRO A 73 -17.30 10.24 -16.56
CA PRO A 73 -16.59 10.79 -15.38
C PRO A 73 -17.52 11.42 -14.34
N LYS A 74 -18.61 12.10 -14.76
CA LYS A 74 -19.61 12.69 -13.86
C LYS A 74 -20.41 11.63 -13.11
N GLU A 75 -20.88 10.59 -13.79
CA GLU A 75 -21.59 9.47 -13.15
C GLU A 75 -20.69 8.71 -12.19
N GLN A 76 -19.42 8.50 -12.57
CA GLN A 76 -18.41 7.88 -11.73
C GLN A 76 -18.19 8.69 -10.44
N LEU A 77 -18.00 10.02 -10.55
CA LEU A 77 -17.84 10.90 -9.40
C LEU A 77 -19.05 10.83 -8.47
N LYS A 78 -20.28 10.90 -9.01
CA LYS A 78 -21.52 10.79 -8.23
C LYS A 78 -21.56 9.47 -7.42
N LYS A 79 -21.23 8.34 -8.06
CA LYS A 79 -21.19 7.03 -7.37
C LYS A 79 -20.08 6.94 -6.34
N ILE A 80 -18.90 7.50 -6.61
CA ILE A 80 -17.79 7.61 -5.65
C ILE A 80 -18.27 8.37 -4.41
N LYS A 81 -18.92 9.52 -4.58
CA LYS A 81 -19.43 10.35 -3.47
C LYS A 81 -20.42 9.58 -2.58
N ILE A 82 -21.39 8.90 -3.18
CA ILE A 82 -22.35 8.09 -2.43
C ILE A 82 -21.59 7.02 -1.60
N LYS A 83 -20.69 6.29 -2.25
CA LYS A 83 -19.96 5.20 -1.60
C LYS A 83 -19.00 5.70 -0.52
N SER A 84 -18.33 6.83 -0.74
CA SER A 84 -17.47 7.47 0.27
C SER A 84 -18.28 7.95 1.48
N SER A 85 -19.47 8.52 1.26
CA SER A 85 -20.37 8.91 2.35
C SER A 85 -20.83 7.71 3.19
N GLU A 86 -21.12 6.56 2.56
CA GLU A 86 -21.42 5.30 3.27
C GLU A 86 -20.24 4.85 4.13
N LEU A 87 -19.01 4.94 3.59
CA LEU A 87 -17.79 4.61 4.33
C LEU A 87 -17.56 5.54 5.54
N LEU A 88 -17.79 6.84 5.37
CA LEU A 88 -17.67 7.82 6.47
C LEU A 88 -18.69 7.54 7.56
N LYS A 89 -19.96 7.27 7.21
CA LYS A 89 -20.99 6.88 8.20
C LYS A 89 -20.59 5.62 8.96
N LYS A 90 -20.09 4.60 8.25
CA LYS A 90 -19.59 3.36 8.87
C LYS A 90 -18.38 3.63 9.77
N SER A 91 -17.45 4.49 9.36
CA SER A 91 -16.29 4.92 10.16
C SER A 91 -16.71 5.59 11.44
N ASN A 92 -17.63 6.56 11.40
CA ASN A 92 -18.17 7.26 12.56
C ASN A 92 -18.88 6.30 13.53
N TYR A 93 -19.67 5.36 13.02
CA TYR A 93 -20.31 4.34 13.83
C TYR A 93 -19.30 3.43 14.53
N ILE A 94 -18.26 2.97 13.83
CA ILE A 94 -17.19 2.14 14.42
C ILE A 94 -16.44 2.95 15.47
N TRP A 95 -16.10 4.20 15.18
CA TRP A 95 -15.42 5.08 16.11
C TRP A 95 -16.23 5.28 17.41
N SER A 96 -17.53 5.52 17.31
CA SER A 96 -18.38 5.67 18.48
C SER A 96 -18.39 4.44 19.39
N LYS A 97 -18.29 3.24 18.80
CA LYS A 97 -18.14 1.98 19.56
C LYS A 97 -16.75 1.85 20.18
N LEU A 98 -15.70 2.12 19.41
CA LEU A 98 -14.32 2.06 19.90
C LEU A 98 -14.11 3.04 21.05
N LYS A 99 -14.67 4.25 20.97
CA LYS A 99 -14.62 5.24 22.06
C LYS A 99 -15.24 4.73 23.36
N LYS A 100 -16.37 4.01 23.27
CA LYS A 100 -16.99 3.36 24.44
C LYS A 100 -16.14 2.23 25.02
N GLU A 101 -15.45 1.46 24.17
CA GLU A 101 -14.56 0.40 24.62
C GLU A 101 -13.27 0.98 25.24
N LEU A 102 -12.71 2.05 24.64
CA LEU A 102 -11.58 2.79 25.18
C LEU A 102 -11.90 3.38 26.57
N SER A 103 -13.10 3.94 26.75
CA SER A 103 -13.51 4.50 28.07
C SER A 103 -13.56 3.44 29.17
N LYS A 104 -13.97 2.21 28.87
CA LYS A 104 -13.88 1.07 29.81
C LYS A 104 -12.43 0.76 30.23
N GLN A 105 -11.47 1.13 29.41
CA GLN A 105 -10.03 0.98 29.64
C GLN A 105 -9.40 2.26 30.20
N ARG A 106 -10.23 3.20 30.69
CA ARG A 106 -9.84 4.51 31.25
C ARG A 106 -9.10 5.39 30.23
N ILE A 107 -9.49 5.32 28.98
CA ILE A 107 -9.00 6.18 27.89
C ILE A 107 -10.18 6.97 27.36
N PHE A 108 -10.20 8.28 27.60
CA PHE A 108 -11.31 9.16 27.29
C PHE A 108 -10.90 10.21 26.27
N PHE A 109 -11.87 10.61 25.44
CA PHE A 109 -11.79 11.78 24.59
C PHE A 109 -12.75 12.83 25.14
N ARG A 110 -12.21 13.96 25.56
CA ARG A 110 -12.94 15.02 26.27
C ARG A 110 -13.08 16.25 25.41
N ASN A 111 -14.20 16.97 25.60
CA ASN A 111 -14.32 18.34 25.20
C ASN A 111 -13.83 19.23 26.36
N PHE A 112 -13.48 20.48 26.06
CA PHE A 112 -12.93 21.40 27.07
C PHE A 112 -13.85 21.56 28.30
N ASN A 113 -15.16 21.65 28.09
CA ASN A 113 -16.15 21.80 29.17
C ASN A 113 -16.29 20.58 30.09
N GLU A 114 -15.77 19.42 29.67
CA GLU A 114 -15.79 18.18 30.46
C GLU A 114 -14.54 18.01 31.35
N LEU A 115 -13.57 18.95 31.23
CA LEU A 115 -12.34 18.96 32.03
C LEU A 115 -12.58 19.61 33.38
N ASN A 116 -11.95 19.07 34.45
CA ASN A 116 -11.86 19.74 35.71
C ASN A 116 -10.86 20.88 35.71
N GLU A 117 -10.81 21.70 36.76
CA GLU A 117 -9.98 22.91 36.77
C GLU A 117 -8.47 22.61 36.74
N ASP A 118 -8.01 21.53 37.33
CA ASP A 118 -6.60 21.11 37.26
C ASP A 118 -6.22 20.68 35.86
N GLU A 119 -7.10 19.94 35.17
CA GLU A 119 -6.89 19.54 33.78
C GLU A 119 -6.92 20.73 32.82
N LYS A 120 -7.79 21.72 33.08
CA LYS A 120 -7.82 22.98 32.30
C LYS A 120 -6.54 23.79 32.52
N THR A 121 -6.07 23.87 33.77
CA THR A 121 -4.82 24.56 34.10
C THR A 121 -3.64 23.92 33.40
N LYS A 122 -3.52 22.60 33.47
CA LYS A 122 -2.50 21.83 32.76
C LYS A 122 -2.57 22.04 31.25
N LEU A 123 -3.78 22.03 30.67
CA LEU A 123 -3.99 22.27 29.25
C LEU A 123 -3.57 23.69 28.85
N LEU A 124 -3.85 24.69 29.69
CA LEU A 124 -3.45 26.08 29.49
C LEU A 124 -1.93 26.22 29.48
N GLU A 125 -1.22 25.54 30.39
CA GLU A 125 0.25 25.50 30.39
C GLU A 125 0.79 24.87 29.11
N VAL A 126 0.23 23.75 28.67
CA VAL A 126 0.59 23.11 27.40
C VAL A 126 0.33 24.03 26.22
N PHE A 127 -0.81 24.74 26.22
CA PHE A 127 -1.16 25.70 25.19
C PHE A 127 -0.13 26.82 25.12
N ARG A 128 0.16 27.49 26.25
CA ARG A 128 1.08 28.64 26.33
C ARG A 128 2.53 28.28 25.98
N ASN A 129 2.98 27.09 26.45
CA ASN A 129 4.40 26.72 26.32
C ASN A 129 4.70 25.96 25.00
N ASN A 130 3.76 25.15 24.49
CA ASN A 130 4.04 24.23 23.40
C ASN A 130 3.22 24.48 22.13
N ILE A 131 2.07 25.17 22.22
CA ILE A 131 1.16 25.35 21.08
C ILE A 131 1.17 26.80 20.60
N ALA A 132 0.81 27.75 21.44
CA ALA A 132 0.67 29.15 21.07
C ALA A 132 1.94 29.77 20.41
N PRO A 133 3.17 29.46 20.87
CA PRO A 133 4.38 30.04 20.28
C PRO A 133 4.63 29.64 18.82
N VAL A 134 4.04 28.55 18.34
CA VAL A 134 4.20 28.06 16.96
C VAL A 134 3.00 28.37 16.08
N LEU A 135 1.95 29.00 16.63
CA LEU A 135 0.77 29.40 15.89
C LEU A 135 0.96 30.83 15.35
N THR A 136 0.51 31.04 14.12
CA THR A 136 0.48 32.39 13.51
C THR A 136 -0.93 32.65 13.00
N PRO A 137 -1.78 33.32 13.81
CA PRO A 137 -3.09 33.78 13.35
C PRO A 137 -2.96 34.77 12.21
N GLN A 138 -3.77 34.63 11.16
CA GLN A 138 -3.73 35.50 9.99
C GLN A 138 -5.11 36.12 9.75
N ALA A 139 -5.19 37.44 9.72
CA ALA A 139 -6.41 38.17 9.41
C ALA A 139 -6.81 37.93 7.94
N ILE A 140 -8.12 37.84 7.68
CA ILE A 140 -8.68 37.68 6.32
C ILE A 140 -9.43 38.97 5.98
N ASP A 141 -8.77 39.86 5.29
CA ASP A 141 -9.33 41.14 4.82
C ASP A 141 -8.90 41.42 3.36
N PRO A 142 -9.33 42.53 2.74
CA PRO A 142 -8.91 42.87 1.37
C PRO A 142 -7.41 43.08 1.20
N SER A 143 -6.70 43.47 2.26
CA SER A 143 -5.26 43.73 2.23
C SER A 143 -4.43 42.48 2.48
N HIS A 144 -5.06 41.43 3.05
CA HIS A 144 -4.41 40.15 3.34
C HIS A 144 -5.10 39.05 2.59
N PRO A 145 -4.49 38.54 1.50
CA PRO A 145 -5.08 37.41 0.74
C PRO A 145 -5.24 36.18 1.62
N PHE A 146 -6.23 35.37 1.31
CA PHE A 146 -6.47 34.12 2.02
C PHE A 146 -5.21 33.23 2.00
N PRO A 147 -4.69 32.77 3.16
CA PRO A 147 -3.42 32.07 3.23
C PRO A 147 -3.47 30.73 2.50
N PHE A 148 -2.30 30.29 2.06
CA PHE A 148 -2.17 29.01 1.41
C PHE A 148 -2.34 27.85 2.40
N LEU A 149 -3.30 26.97 2.14
CA LEU A 149 -3.54 25.76 2.94
C LEU A 149 -2.78 24.59 2.33
N PHE A 150 -1.87 24.01 3.09
CA PHE A 150 -1.11 22.82 2.66
C PHE A 150 -2.00 21.59 2.47
N ASN A 151 -1.57 20.66 1.62
CA ASN A 151 -2.24 19.36 1.47
C ASN A 151 -2.30 18.63 2.82
N GLN A 152 -3.47 18.12 3.17
CA GLN A 152 -3.79 17.51 4.47
C GLN A 152 -3.56 18.48 5.65
N GLY A 153 -3.63 19.79 5.40
CA GLY A 153 -3.48 20.80 6.43
C GLY A 153 -4.77 21.01 7.21
N HIS A 154 -4.63 21.02 8.55
CA HIS A 154 -5.71 21.38 9.47
C HIS A 154 -5.67 22.86 9.75
N PHE A 155 -6.82 23.47 9.94
CA PHE A 155 -6.93 24.87 10.30
C PHE A 155 -8.25 25.17 11.01
N LEU A 156 -8.23 26.28 11.74
CA LEU A 156 -9.39 26.88 12.34
C LEU A 156 -9.68 28.21 11.65
N LEU A 157 -10.92 28.40 11.23
CA LEU A 157 -11.42 29.68 10.77
C LEU A 157 -12.24 30.29 11.90
N MET A 158 -11.85 31.49 12.36
CA MET A 158 -12.46 32.21 13.46
C MET A 158 -13.27 33.37 12.93
N GLU A 159 -14.49 33.58 13.45
CA GLU A 159 -15.28 34.78 13.34
C GLU A 159 -15.19 35.52 14.66
N MET A 160 -14.77 36.77 14.61
CA MET A 160 -14.49 37.59 15.81
C MET A 160 -15.11 38.95 15.68
N GLN A 161 -15.40 39.58 16.82
CA GLN A 161 -15.82 40.98 16.91
C GLN A 161 -14.91 41.72 17.86
N LYS A 162 -14.55 42.94 17.50
CA LYS A 162 -13.86 43.84 18.45
C LYS A 162 -14.84 44.26 19.53
N LYS A 163 -14.44 44.23 20.79
CA LYS A 163 -15.29 44.66 21.90
C LYS A 163 -15.90 46.03 21.62
N GLY A 164 -17.23 46.12 21.71
CA GLY A 164 -18.01 47.34 21.43
C GLY A 164 -18.27 47.65 19.95
N LYS A 165 -17.90 46.74 18.99
CA LYS A 165 -18.21 46.91 17.56
C LYS A 165 -19.01 45.71 17.04
N LYS A 166 -20.02 45.98 16.20
CA LYS A 166 -20.89 44.92 15.61
C LYS A 166 -20.32 44.27 14.34
N LYS A 167 -19.21 44.79 13.79
CA LYS A 167 -18.65 44.31 12.54
C LYS A 167 -17.80 43.05 12.80
N SER A 168 -18.18 41.90 12.19
CA SER A 168 -17.37 40.67 12.22
C SER A 168 -16.10 40.84 11.38
N ILE A 169 -15.02 40.29 11.88
CA ILE A 169 -13.76 40.09 11.18
C ILE A 169 -13.41 38.61 11.24
N TYR A 170 -12.63 38.16 10.28
CA TYR A 170 -12.25 36.78 10.15
C TYR A 170 -10.75 36.58 10.29
N SER A 171 -10.35 35.54 10.96
CA SER A 171 -8.97 35.08 11.04
C SER A 171 -8.87 33.59 10.84
N ILE A 172 -7.73 33.14 10.32
CA ILE A 172 -7.44 31.75 10.15
C ILE A 172 -6.18 31.38 10.93
N ILE A 173 -6.22 30.21 11.58
CA ILE A 173 -5.09 29.63 12.28
C ILE A 173 -4.79 28.30 11.60
N VAL A 174 -3.69 28.23 10.85
CA VAL A 174 -3.19 26.99 10.25
C VAL A 174 -2.46 26.20 11.34
N LEU A 175 -2.88 24.95 11.56
CA LEU A 175 -2.28 24.09 12.58
C LEU A 175 -1.06 23.36 12.00
N PRO A 176 0.15 23.59 12.54
CA PRO A 176 1.36 22.94 12.06
C PRO A 176 1.34 21.41 12.23
N LYS A 177 1.83 20.68 11.22
CA LYS A 177 1.84 19.21 11.21
C LYS A 177 2.77 18.57 12.26
N ASN A 178 3.71 19.30 12.78
CA ASN A 178 4.64 18.85 13.82
C ASN A 178 4.05 18.91 15.24
N LEU A 179 2.90 19.57 15.43
CA LEU A 179 2.17 19.51 16.68
C LEU A 179 1.45 18.15 16.83
N LYS A 180 1.39 17.68 18.07
CA LYS A 180 0.56 16.51 18.40
C LYS A 180 -0.90 16.82 18.13
N ARG A 181 -1.65 15.84 17.65
CA ARG A 181 -3.09 16.00 17.45
C ARG A 181 -3.90 15.88 18.73
N PHE A 182 -3.43 15.05 19.66
CA PHE A 182 -4.09 14.78 20.94
C PHE A 182 -3.16 15.00 22.11
N TYR A 183 -3.64 15.73 23.10
CA TYR A 183 -2.92 16.05 24.34
C TYR A 183 -3.57 15.28 25.50
N ASP A 184 -2.76 14.60 26.26
CA ASP A 184 -3.19 13.92 27.49
C ASP A 184 -3.11 14.90 28.67
N VAL A 185 -4.25 15.26 29.23
CA VAL A 185 -4.36 16.19 30.35
C VAL A 185 -4.63 15.49 31.68
N SER A 186 -4.63 14.15 31.70
CA SER A 186 -4.87 13.40 32.93
C SER A 186 -3.83 13.71 34.01
N ASN A 187 -4.28 13.72 35.27
CA ASN A 187 -3.47 13.89 36.46
C ASN A 187 -3.12 12.54 37.13
N VAL A 188 -3.66 11.44 36.58
CA VAL A 188 -3.48 10.07 37.10
C VAL A 188 -2.90 9.22 35.98
N ASP A 189 -1.77 8.56 36.21
CA ASP A 189 -1.08 7.75 35.19
C ASP A 189 -1.94 6.61 34.61
N ALA A 190 -2.83 6.05 35.42
CA ALA A 190 -3.72 4.97 35.03
C ALA A 190 -4.90 5.42 34.14
N VAL A 191 -5.13 6.72 34.01
CA VAL A 191 -6.21 7.33 33.22
C VAL A 191 -5.59 8.16 32.09
N LYS A 192 -6.23 8.16 30.92
CA LYS A 192 -5.84 9.01 29.80
C LYS A 192 -7.04 9.87 29.39
N ASN A 193 -6.92 11.19 29.54
CA ASN A 193 -7.91 12.16 29.11
C ASN A 193 -7.34 12.95 27.93
N TYR A 194 -7.72 12.54 26.72
CA TYR A 194 -7.28 13.18 25.49
C TYR A 194 -8.22 14.32 25.10
N ILE A 195 -7.61 15.46 24.76
CA ILE A 195 -8.28 16.59 24.11
C ILE A 195 -7.59 16.84 22.75
N SER A 196 -8.37 17.20 21.73
CA SER A 196 -7.80 17.49 20.41
C SER A 196 -7.10 18.84 20.35
N LEU A 197 -6.15 18.99 19.45
CA LEU A 197 -5.46 20.26 19.19
C LEU A 197 -6.45 21.37 18.82
N GLU A 198 -7.45 21.06 17.97
CA GLU A 198 -8.45 22.05 17.56
C GLU A 198 -9.30 22.53 18.71
N GLU A 199 -9.72 21.62 19.56
CA GLU A 199 -10.50 21.96 20.76
C GLU A 199 -9.65 22.80 21.70
N THR A 200 -8.37 22.47 21.90
CA THR A 200 -7.43 23.23 22.70
C THR A 200 -7.25 24.65 22.18
N VAL A 201 -6.97 24.79 20.87
CA VAL A 201 -6.74 26.11 20.26
C VAL A 201 -8.01 26.95 20.26
N SER A 202 -9.18 26.36 19.98
CA SER A 202 -10.45 27.09 20.03
C SER A 202 -10.81 27.57 21.44
N SER A 203 -10.53 26.78 22.46
CA SER A 203 -10.85 27.11 23.86
C SER A 203 -10.00 28.26 24.41
N PHE A 204 -8.75 28.36 23.96
CA PHE A 204 -7.85 29.43 24.37
C PHE A 204 -7.62 30.50 23.28
N ALA A 205 -8.46 30.56 22.26
CA ALA A 205 -8.31 31.48 21.14
C ALA A 205 -8.28 32.95 21.56
N THR A 206 -8.96 33.32 22.64
CA THR A 206 -8.93 34.70 23.18
C THR A 206 -7.54 35.16 23.60
N GLU A 207 -6.63 34.26 23.97
CA GLU A 207 -5.23 34.61 24.26
C GLU A 207 -4.44 34.97 22.97
N LEU A 208 -4.86 34.41 21.85
CA LEU A 208 -4.26 34.72 20.54
C LEU A 208 -4.81 36.03 19.93
N PHE A 209 -5.98 36.49 20.40
CA PHE A 209 -6.69 37.64 19.86
C PHE A 209 -7.08 38.66 20.98
N PRO A 210 -6.12 39.28 21.66
CA PRO A 210 -6.43 40.22 22.74
C PRO A 210 -7.30 41.38 22.21
N GLY A 211 -8.38 41.69 22.97
CA GLY A 211 -9.33 42.72 22.61
C GLY A 211 -10.44 42.34 21.64
N TYR A 212 -10.50 41.07 21.23
CA TYR A 212 -11.56 40.53 20.41
C TYR A 212 -12.36 39.47 21.19
N GLU A 213 -13.63 39.31 20.80
CA GLU A 213 -14.51 38.26 21.24
C GLU A 213 -14.69 37.25 20.11
N ILE A 214 -14.53 35.96 20.38
CA ILE A 214 -14.74 34.89 19.44
C ILE A 214 -16.24 34.57 19.35
N ILE A 215 -16.85 34.84 18.20
CA ILE A 215 -18.29 34.60 17.98
C ILE A 215 -18.56 33.18 17.55
N ASN A 216 -17.80 32.72 16.53
CA ASN A 216 -17.89 31.37 15.99
C ASN A 216 -16.51 30.87 15.54
N TYR A 217 -16.36 29.56 15.43
CA TYR A 217 -15.23 28.96 14.76
C TYR A 217 -15.62 27.71 13.97
N LEU A 218 -14.80 27.38 13.00
CA LEU A 218 -14.95 26.23 12.15
C LEU A 218 -13.61 25.50 12.05
N SER A 219 -13.61 24.20 12.42
CA SER A 219 -12.45 23.31 12.20
C SER A 219 -12.56 22.63 10.86
N ALA A 220 -11.49 22.70 10.07
CA ALA A 220 -11.48 22.15 8.74
C ALA A 220 -10.12 21.55 8.35
N ARG A 221 -10.16 20.71 7.31
CA ARG A 221 -8.98 20.09 6.71
C ARG A 221 -9.14 20.02 5.19
N VAL A 222 -8.10 20.38 4.45
CA VAL A 222 -8.09 20.28 2.99
C VAL A 222 -7.26 19.11 2.50
N THR A 223 -7.75 18.43 1.46
CA THR A 223 -6.97 17.47 0.69
C THR A 223 -6.84 17.99 -0.73
N ARG A 224 -5.61 18.00 -1.25
CA ARG A 224 -5.28 18.54 -2.58
C ARG A 224 -4.90 17.43 -3.55
N ASP A 225 -5.12 17.69 -4.82
CA ASP A 225 -4.55 16.91 -5.90
C ASP A 225 -3.04 16.82 -5.75
N SER A 226 -2.53 15.60 -5.80
CA SER A 226 -1.10 15.28 -5.64
C SER A 226 -0.57 14.46 -6.82
N ASP A 227 -1.29 14.35 -7.91
CA ASP A 227 -0.79 13.67 -9.11
C ASP A 227 0.17 14.59 -9.88
N ILE A 228 1.26 14.01 -10.38
CA ILE A 228 2.24 14.68 -11.24
C ILE A 228 2.12 14.05 -12.62
N GLU A 229 1.74 14.84 -13.61
CA GLU A 229 1.84 14.44 -15.00
C GLU A 229 3.29 14.64 -15.46
N VAL A 230 3.86 13.59 -16.07
CA VAL A 230 5.22 13.63 -16.62
C VAL A 230 5.12 14.08 -18.06
N GLU A 231 5.79 15.17 -18.39
CA GLU A 231 6.00 15.57 -19.79
C GLU A 231 6.94 14.58 -20.45
N GLU A 232 6.57 14.06 -21.62
CA GLU A 232 7.34 13.02 -22.33
C GLU A 232 8.69 13.51 -22.86
N GLU A 233 8.89 14.82 -22.94
CA GLU A 233 10.07 15.50 -23.50
C GLU A 233 11.08 15.95 -22.43
N ALA A 234 11.00 15.46 -21.19
CA ALA A 234 11.91 15.88 -20.14
C ALA A 234 13.35 15.35 -20.40
N GLU A 235 14.26 16.24 -20.74
CA GLU A 235 15.70 15.92 -20.95
C GLU A 235 16.37 15.46 -19.65
N ASP A 236 16.00 16.04 -18.51
CA ASP A 236 16.48 15.66 -17.18
C ASP A 236 15.31 15.39 -16.22
N LEU A 237 15.13 14.10 -15.87
CA LEU A 237 14.08 13.64 -14.97
C LEU A 237 14.19 14.22 -13.57
N VAL A 238 15.40 14.42 -13.05
CA VAL A 238 15.62 14.96 -11.69
C VAL A 238 15.15 16.39 -11.64
N VAL A 239 15.60 17.23 -12.56
CA VAL A 239 15.23 18.66 -12.68
C VAL A 239 13.72 18.80 -12.92
N PHE A 240 13.15 17.94 -13.78
CA PHE A 240 11.70 17.91 -14.03
C PHE A 240 10.92 17.65 -12.73
N TYR A 241 11.26 16.58 -12.00
CA TYR A 241 10.56 16.25 -10.74
C TYR A 241 10.75 17.30 -9.65
N GLU A 242 11.92 17.90 -9.52
CA GLU A 242 12.13 19.01 -8.56
C GLU A 242 11.20 20.21 -8.85
N LYS A 243 11.01 20.56 -10.13
CA LYS A 243 10.06 21.62 -10.54
C LYS A 243 8.59 21.18 -10.32
N ALA A 244 8.24 19.95 -10.72
CA ALA A 244 6.89 19.42 -10.59
C ALA A 244 6.44 19.27 -9.13
N LEU A 245 7.36 18.88 -8.23
CA LEU A 245 7.10 18.81 -6.79
C LEU A 245 6.74 20.17 -6.18
N LYS A 246 7.37 21.26 -6.65
CA LYS A 246 7.00 22.63 -6.24
C LYS A 246 5.58 23.00 -6.71
N LYS A 247 5.21 22.65 -7.96
CA LYS A 247 3.85 22.88 -8.51
C LYS A 247 2.80 22.03 -7.77
N ARG A 248 3.10 20.76 -7.42
CA ARG A 248 2.20 19.84 -6.71
C ARG A 248 1.72 20.41 -5.36
N LYS A 249 2.56 21.14 -4.65
CA LYS A 249 2.19 21.79 -3.38
C LYS A 249 0.95 22.68 -3.53
N ARG A 250 0.68 23.22 -4.73
CA ARG A 250 -0.44 24.12 -5.06
C ARG A 250 -1.57 23.44 -5.82
N GLY A 251 -1.66 22.10 -5.81
CA GLY A 251 -2.72 21.36 -6.45
C GLY A 251 -4.13 21.80 -6.02
N ARG A 252 -5.14 21.52 -6.87
CA ARG A 252 -6.55 21.82 -6.60
C ARG A 252 -7.02 21.14 -5.31
N ILE A 253 -7.93 21.75 -4.58
CA ILE A 253 -8.63 21.12 -3.47
C ILE A 253 -9.61 20.11 -4.05
N VAL A 254 -9.47 18.84 -3.65
CA VAL A 254 -10.32 17.72 -4.09
C VAL A 254 -11.22 17.20 -2.98
N ARG A 255 -10.94 17.59 -1.73
CA ARG A 255 -11.77 17.29 -0.57
C ARG A 255 -11.58 18.36 0.51
N LEU A 256 -12.68 18.79 1.09
CA LEU A 256 -12.75 19.67 2.24
C LEU A 256 -13.53 18.96 3.34
N GLU A 257 -12.86 18.55 4.40
CA GLU A 257 -13.48 18.01 5.60
C GLU A 257 -13.83 19.16 6.55
N LEU A 258 -15.08 19.18 7.01
CA LEU A 258 -15.60 20.15 7.98
C LEU A 258 -16.19 19.42 9.18
N ARG A 259 -16.00 19.94 10.38
CA ARG A 259 -16.73 19.42 11.55
C ARG A 259 -18.23 19.66 11.36
N LYS A 260 -19.03 18.63 11.57
CA LYS A 260 -20.49 18.71 11.48
C LYS A 260 -21.03 19.68 12.53
N GLY A 261 -22.06 20.43 12.15
CA GLY A 261 -22.65 21.45 13.02
C GLY A 261 -21.91 22.79 13.01
N SER A 262 -20.91 22.95 12.14
CA SER A 262 -20.26 24.25 11.90
C SER A 262 -21.26 25.29 11.37
N ASP A 263 -21.07 26.57 11.74
CA ASP A 263 -21.93 27.66 11.30
C ASP A 263 -22.03 27.74 9.77
N HIS A 264 -23.25 27.90 9.28
CA HIS A 264 -23.57 27.88 7.84
C HIS A 264 -22.93 29.05 7.08
N ASN A 265 -22.90 30.25 7.68
CA ASN A 265 -22.35 31.44 7.03
C ASN A 265 -20.83 31.34 6.95
N LEU A 266 -20.20 30.84 8.03
CA LEU A 266 -18.77 30.60 8.09
C LEU A 266 -18.33 29.52 7.08
N LYS A 267 -19.12 28.46 6.94
CA LYS A 267 -18.94 27.42 5.90
C LYS A 267 -19.00 28.02 4.48
N LYS A 268 -20.04 28.78 4.17
CA LYS A 268 -20.17 29.47 2.86
C LYS A 268 -19.02 30.43 2.60
N PHE A 269 -18.62 31.21 3.61
CA PHE A 269 -17.50 32.12 3.51
C PHE A 269 -16.22 31.37 3.16
N LEU A 270 -15.93 30.25 3.87
CA LEU A 270 -14.75 29.44 3.61
C LEU A 270 -14.75 28.90 2.18
N ILE A 271 -15.81 28.21 1.76
CA ILE A 271 -15.92 27.59 0.42
C ILE A 271 -15.66 28.64 -0.68
N LYS A 272 -16.25 29.83 -0.54
CA LYS A 272 -16.03 30.95 -1.47
C LYS A 272 -14.56 31.39 -1.50
N LYS A 273 -13.94 31.57 -0.32
CA LYS A 273 -12.55 32.07 -0.20
C LYS A 273 -11.52 31.10 -0.76
N ILE A 274 -11.67 29.81 -0.51
CA ILE A 274 -10.75 28.78 -1.00
C ILE A 274 -11.09 28.30 -2.43
N LYS A 275 -12.17 28.82 -3.03
CA LYS A 275 -12.68 28.44 -4.35
C LYS A 275 -12.89 26.91 -4.48
N ALA A 276 -13.42 26.30 -3.42
CA ALA A 276 -13.78 24.89 -3.43
C ALA A 276 -15.17 24.70 -4.05
N ASP A 277 -15.37 23.55 -4.68
CA ASP A 277 -16.71 23.17 -5.13
C ASP A 277 -17.49 22.59 -3.94
N GLU A 278 -18.78 22.87 -3.83
CA GLU A 278 -19.63 22.29 -2.76
C GLU A 278 -19.60 20.77 -2.76
N GLU A 279 -19.48 20.17 -3.93
CA GLU A 279 -19.34 18.72 -4.09
C GLU A 279 -18.07 18.15 -3.43
N THR A 280 -17.07 18.98 -3.09
CA THR A 280 -15.83 18.52 -2.43
C THR A 280 -15.97 18.46 -0.91
N VAL A 281 -17.08 18.93 -0.35
CA VAL A 281 -17.28 19.04 1.10
C VAL A 281 -17.77 17.74 1.69
N ASP A 282 -17.09 17.26 2.73
CA ASP A 282 -17.50 16.15 3.59
C ASP A 282 -17.66 16.66 5.04
N GLU A 283 -18.82 16.42 5.64
CA GLU A 283 -19.06 16.73 7.05
C GLU A 283 -18.69 15.55 7.95
N ILE A 284 -17.81 15.80 8.93
CA ILE A 284 -17.26 14.82 9.86
C ILE A 284 -17.85 15.04 11.26
N GLU A 285 -18.33 14.00 11.91
CA GLU A 285 -19.10 14.13 13.15
C GLU A 285 -18.28 14.63 14.35
N GLU A 286 -17.06 14.11 14.56
CA GLU A 286 -16.26 14.49 15.75
C GLU A 286 -15.07 15.38 15.39
N PHE A 287 -14.03 14.80 14.79
CA PHE A 287 -12.84 15.55 14.39
C PHE A 287 -12.40 15.17 12.98
N VAL A 288 -11.99 16.17 12.22
CA VAL A 288 -11.47 15.98 10.86
C VAL A 288 -10.13 15.25 10.89
N GLY A 289 -9.75 14.54 9.82
CA GLY A 289 -8.47 13.83 9.77
C GLY A 289 -8.38 12.62 10.70
N THR A 290 -9.37 11.75 10.69
CA THR A 290 -9.47 10.53 11.54
C THR A 290 -8.24 9.62 11.46
N HIS A 291 -7.41 9.71 10.41
CA HIS A 291 -6.18 8.91 10.29
C HIS A 291 -5.18 9.20 11.43
N GLU A 292 -5.20 10.38 12.03
CA GLU A 292 -4.30 10.78 13.11
C GLU A 292 -4.66 10.16 14.46
N ILE A 293 -5.80 9.47 14.56
CA ILE A 293 -6.19 8.76 15.81
C ILE A 293 -5.12 7.73 16.24
N SER A 294 -4.27 7.27 15.33
CA SER A 294 -3.15 6.39 15.67
C SER A 294 -2.16 6.99 16.66
N GLN A 295 -2.16 8.32 16.86
CA GLN A 295 -1.29 8.98 17.83
C GLN A 295 -1.62 8.62 19.30
N ILE A 296 -2.82 8.10 19.57
CA ILE A 296 -3.19 7.64 20.91
C ILE A 296 -2.70 6.22 21.22
N LEU A 297 -2.05 5.54 20.27
CA LEU A 297 -1.54 4.18 20.47
C LEU A 297 -0.35 4.22 21.42
N ILE A 298 -0.62 4.07 22.72
CA ILE A 298 0.38 4.18 23.80
C ILE A 298 1.09 2.83 24.03
N GLY A 299 2.37 2.89 24.33
CA GLY A 299 3.15 1.72 24.76
C GLY A 299 2.69 1.16 26.11
N GLY A 300 3.14 -0.06 26.45
CA GLY A 300 2.91 -0.68 27.76
C GLY A 300 1.66 -1.53 27.89
N LYS A 301 0.62 -1.32 27.08
CA LYS A 301 -0.62 -2.12 27.11
C LYS A 301 -0.56 -3.28 26.10
N LYS A 302 0.23 -4.32 26.40
CA LYS A 302 0.53 -5.44 25.48
C LYS A 302 -0.72 -6.16 24.97
N ASP A 303 -1.76 -6.32 25.79
CA ASP A 303 -2.98 -7.04 25.41
C ASP A 303 -3.86 -6.27 24.40
N PHE A 304 -3.59 -4.98 24.19
CA PHE A 304 -4.31 -4.16 23.22
C PHE A 304 -3.73 -4.25 21.81
N TYR A 305 -2.62 -4.96 21.63
CA TYR A 305 -1.92 -5.17 20.38
C TYR A 305 -1.90 -6.64 19.99
N PHE A 306 -1.66 -6.92 18.73
CA PHE A 306 -1.28 -8.27 18.31
C PHE A 306 -0.10 -8.77 19.15
N LYS A 307 -0.12 -10.03 19.53
CA LYS A 307 1.04 -10.67 20.16
C LYS A 307 2.27 -10.45 19.28
N LYS A 308 3.39 -10.07 19.93
CA LYS A 308 4.64 -9.85 19.21
C LYS A 308 4.99 -11.11 18.41
N PHE A 309 5.26 -10.92 17.14
CA PHE A 309 5.72 -11.97 16.24
C PHE A 309 7.16 -11.66 15.85
N ASN A 310 8.05 -12.63 16.05
CA ASN A 310 9.44 -12.58 15.59
C ASN A 310 9.56 -13.48 14.38
N PRO A 311 9.87 -12.93 13.18
CA PRO A 311 10.10 -13.73 11.98
C PRO A 311 11.19 -14.79 12.20
N ARG A 312 11.00 -15.97 11.61
CA ARG A 312 11.98 -17.04 11.67
C ARG A 312 13.20 -16.71 10.82
N GLN A 313 14.36 -17.18 11.27
CA GLN A 313 15.55 -17.24 10.43
C GLN A 313 15.39 -18.32 9.37
N VAL A 314 16.08 -18.14 8.24
CA VAL A 314 16.06 -19.10 7.14
C VAL A 314 16.93 -20.29 7.51
N GLU A 315 16.32 -21.47 7.77
CA GLU A 315 17.02 -22.64 8.28
C GLU A 315 18.18 -23.09 7.39
N ARG A 316 18.01 -23.04 6.07
CA ARG A 316 19.08 -23.41 5.14
C ARG A 316 20.32 -22.53 5.31
N ILE A 317 20.17 -21.24 5.54
CA ILE A 317 21.30 -20.34 5.78
C ILE A 317 22.04 -20.75 7.06
N ASN A 318 21.29 -21.12 8.10
CA ASN A 318 21.88 -21.61 9.36
C ASN A 318 22.63 -22.94 9.17
N GLN A 319 22.14 -23.86 8.32
CA GLN A 319 22.83 -25.12 7.98
C GLN A 319 24.20 -24.90 7.32
N PHE A 320 24.38 -23.77 6.66
CA PHE A 320 25.65 -23.36 6.04
C PHE A 320 26.41 -22.32 6.89
N ASN A 321 26.14 -22.25 8.21
CA ASN A 321 26.78 -21.33 9.13
C ASN A 321 26.72 -19.85 8.71
N GLY A 322 25.63 -19.44 8.08
CA GLY A 322 25.45 -18.08 7.61
C GLY A 322 26.10 -17.76 6.25
N ASP A 323 26.68 -18.74 5.56
CA ASP A 323 27.25 -18.56 4.23
C ASP A 323 26.15 -18.62 3.15
N TYR A 324 25.72 -17.44 2.70
CA TYR A 324 24.65 -17.30 1.69
C TYR A 324 25.06 -17.90 0.35
N PHE A 325 26.30 -17.71 -0.09
CA PHE A 325 26.76 -18.22 -1.37
C PHE A 325 26.77 -19.74 -1.43
N LYS A 326 27.25 -20.41 -0.37
CA LYS A 326 27.18 -21.86 -0.27
C LYS A 326 25.74 -22.36 -0.18
N ALA A 327 24.89 -21.72 0.62
CA ALA A 327 23.50 -22.10 0.79
C ALA A 327 22.73 -22.01 -0.54
N ILE A 328 22.88 -20.89 -1.29
CA ILE A 328 22.23 -20.66 -2.56
C ILE A 328 22.79 -21.59 -3.65
N SER A 329 24.11 -21.84 -3.67
CA SER A 329 24.74 -22.78 -4.61
C SER A 329 24.26 -24.21 -4.43
N SER A 330 23.92 -24.60 -3.18
CA SER A 330 23.46 -25.95 -2.89
C SER A 330 22.06 -26.20 -3.48
N LYS A 331 21.18 -25.21 -3.45
CA LYS A 331 19.80 -25.31 -3.92
C LYS A 331 19.10 -23.95 -3.89
N ASP A 332 18.19 -23.69 -4.83
CA ASP A 332 17.28 -22.54 -4.79
C ASP A 332 16.50 -22.48 -3.50
N MET A 333 16.26 -21.26 -3.02
CA MET A 333 15.49 -21.01 -1.81
C MET A 333 14.39 -19.98 -2.07
N ILE A 334 13.19 -20.23 -1.50
CA ILE A 334 12.13 -19.22 -1.42
C ILE A 334 11.96 -18.82 0.04
N VAL A 335 11.92 -17.52 0.31
CA VAL A 335 11.68 -16.94 1.63
C VAL A 335 10.34 -16.24 1.62
N HIS A 336 9.48 -16.54 2.57
CA HIS A 336 8.13 -16.01 2.68
C HIS A 336 8.03 -14.96 3.77
N HIS A 337 8.16 -13.68 3.39
CA HIS A 337 7.98 -12.55 4.31
C HIS A 337 6.51 -12.33 4.66
N PRO A 338 6.19 -11.80 5.86
CA PRO A 338 7.06 -11.48 6.99
C PRO A 338 7.30 -12.68 7.93
N TYR A 339 6.89 -13.88 7.56
CA TYR A 339 6.96 -15.08 8.40
C TYR A 339 8.40 -15.55 8.59
N GLU A 340 9.19 -15.37 7.55
CA GLU A 340 10.65 -15.49 7.56
C GLU A 340 11.26 -14.10 7.41
N THR A 341 12.38 -13.87 8.09
CA THR A 341 12.97 -12.54 8.20
C THR A 341 13.43 -11.97 6.86
N PHE A 342 13.18 -10.68 6.64
CA PHE A 342 13.75 -9.93 5.52
C PHE A 342 15.26 -9.70 5.68
N ASP A 343 15.81 -9.95 6.87
CA ASP A 343 17.26 -9.91 7.12
C ASP A 343 18.02 -10.86 6.19
N ALA A 344 17.37 -11.92 5.69
CA ALA A 344 17.97 -12.80 4.69
C ALA A 344 18.42 -12.03 3.43
N VAL A 345 17.64 -11.07 2.96
CA VAL A 345 17.99 -10.22 1.81
C VAL A 345 19.08 -9.22 2.18
N ILE A 346 19.01 -8.65 3.38
CA ILE A 346 19.97 -7.67 3.87
C ILE A 346 21.35 -8.33 4.06
N GLN A 347 21.40 -9.50 4.68
CA GLN A 347 22.67 -10.19 4.95
C GLN A 347 23.29 -10.77 3.69
N PHE A 348 22.50 -11.22 2.72
CA PHE A 348 23.01 -11.59 1.40
C PHE A 348 23.80 -10.44 0.76
N LEU A 349 23.26 -9.21 0.77
CA LEU A 349 23.95 -8.05 0.22
C LEU A 349 25.12 -7.57 1.11
N ASN A 350 25.02 -7.69 2.43
CA ASN A 350 26.13 -7.39 3.32
C ASN A 350 27.30 -8.35 3.10
N GLN A 351 27.02 -9.65 2.98
CA GLN A 351 28.05 -10.64 2.68
C GLN A 351 28.68 -10.37 1.31
N ALA A 352 27.86 -10.02 0.30
CA ALA A 352 28.36 -9.62 -1.01
C ALA A 352 29.26 -8.36 -0.94
N ALA A 353 28.92 -7.40 -0.09
CA ALA A 353 29.74 -6.20 0.09
C ALA A 353 31.08 -6.50 0.79
N ASP A 354 31.12 -7.49 1.69
CA ASP A 354 32.31 -7.85 2.45
C ASP A 354 33.22 -8.85 1.76
N ASP A 355 32.71 -9.76 0.95
CA ASP A 355 33.45 -10.83 0.30
C ASP A 355 34.42 -10.28 -0.77
N PRO A 356 35.75 -10.47 -0.63
CA PRO A 356 36.74 -9.96 -1.59
C PRO A 356 36.61 -10.56 -3.00
N ASN A 357 35.99 -11.74 -3.13
CA ASN A 357 35.77 -12.40 -4.41
C ASN A 357 34.58 -11.83 -5.19
N VAL A 358 33.70 -11.04 -4.55
CA VAL A 358 32.59 -10.37 -5.26
C VAL A 358 33.14 -9.22 -6.08
N GLN A 359 32.88 -9.27 -7.39
CA GLN A 359 33.36 -8.31 -8.38
C GLN A 359 32.31 -7.23 -8.68
N ALA A 360 31.02 -7.61 -8.73
CA ALA A 360 29.96 -6.68 -9.07
C ALA A 360 28.66 -6.97 -8.31
N ILE A 361 27.88 -5.90 -8.07
CA ILE A 361 26.52 -5.94 -7.55
C ILE A 361 25.64 -5.05 -8.41
N LYS A 362 24.54 -5.59 -8.96
CA LYS A 362 23.51 -4.82 -9.65
C LYS A 362 22.19 -4.93 -8.85
N GLN A 363 21.52 -3.79 -8.61
CA GLN A 363 20.34 -3.72 -7.72
C GLN A 363 19.27 -2.79 -8.26
N THR A 364 17.99 -3.22 -8.20
CA THR A 364 16.86 -2.30 -8.43
C THR A 364 16.39 -1.71 -7.11
N LEU A 365 16.10 -0.40 -7.09
CA LEU A 365 15.56 0.31 -5.92
C LEU A 365 14.31 1.08 -6.31
N TYR A 366 13.17 0.78 -5.66
CA TYR A 366 11.88 1.42 -5.96
C TYR A 366 11.40 2.05 -4.68
N ARG A 367 11.19 1.99 -3.69
CA ARG A 367 10.79 2.61 -2.43
C ARG A 367 11.71 2.15 -1.33
N THR A 368 12.67 2.96 -0.99
CA THR A 368 13.57 2.68 0.14
C THR A 368 13.97 3.99 0.81
N THR A 369 14.54 3.91 2.00
CA THR A 369 14.99 5.08 2.76
C THR A 369 16.50 5.24 2.65
N LEU A 370 17.01 6.47 2.85
CA LEU A 370 18.44 6.78 2.89
C LEU A 370 19.20 5.90 3.90
N ASP A 371 18.58 5.63 5.05
CA ASP A 371 19.16 4.81 6.13
C ASP A 371 18.94 3.30 5.96
N SER A 372 18.37 2.88 4.83
CA SER A 372 18.14 1.45 4.57
C SER A 372 19.44 0.65 4.66
N PRO A 373 19.45 -0.49 5.35
CA PRO A 373 20.63 -1.37 5.41
C PRO A 373 21.07 -1.89 4.04
N ILE A 374 20.14 -2.00 3.08
CA ILE A 374 20.47 -2.35 1.69
C ILE A 374 21.28 -1.23 1.02
N VAL A 375 20.88 0.02 1.20
CA VAL A 375 21.61 1.19 0.68
C VAL A 375 23.01 1.25 1.31
N LYS A 376 23.12 0.99 2.62
CA LYS A 376 24.42 0.92 3.32
C LYS A 376 25.32 -0.18 2.75
N ALA A 377 24.78 -1.37 2.46
CA ALA A 377 25.53 -2.46 1.86
C ALA A 377 26.05 -2.10 0.45
N LEU A 378 25.23 -1.46 -0.39
CA LEU A 378 25.64 -1.02 -1.74
C LEU A 378 26.77 0.03 -1.67
N LYS A 379 26.64 1.03 -0.80
CA LYS A 379 27.70 2.03 -0.58
C LYS A 379 29.00 1.39 -0.11
N LYS A 380 28.92 0.52 0.91
CA LYS A 380 30.07 -0.23 1.44
C LYS A 380 30.77 -1.06 0.36
N ALA A 381 29.99 -1.69 -0.53
CA ALA A 381 30.56 -2.45 -1.65
C ALA A 381 31.32 -1.54 -2.63
N ALA A 382 30.76 -0.38 -3.00
CA ALA A 382 31.41 0.59 -3.87
C ALA A 382 32.68 1.18 -3.23
N GLU A 383 32.63 1.55 -1.96
CA GLU A 383 33.79 2.03 -1.17
C GLU A 383 34.91 0.99 -1.07
N LYS A 384 34.57 -0.31 -1.17
CA LYS A 384 35.54 -1.41 -1.25
C LYS A 384 36.03 -1.71 -2.69
N GLY A 385 35.72 -0.85 -3.65
CA GLY A 385 36.20 -0.95 -5.03
C GLY A 385 35.42 -1.92 -5.92
N LYS A 386 34.26 -2.45 -5.49
CA LYS A 386 33.42 -3.31 -6.32
C LYS A 386 32.63 -2.49 -7.35
N SER A 387 32.34 -3.08 -8.51
CA SER A 387 31.42 -2.47 -9.48
C SER A 387 29.98 -2.55 -8.96
N VAL A 388 29.41 -1.41 -8.57
CA VAL A 388 28.03 -1.37 -8.04
C VAL A 388 27.15 -0.53 -8.94
N THR A 389 26.06 -1.12 -9.47
CA THR A 389 25.05 -0.43 -10.28
C THR A 389 23.70 -0.46 -9.55
N ALA A 390 23.10 0.70 -9.31
CA ALA A 390 21.78 0.84 -8.73
C ALA A 390 20.81 1.46 -9.72
N VAL A 391 19.74 0.72 -10.08
CA VAL A 391 18.63 1.26 -10.85
C VAL A 391 17.62 1.86 -9.90
N VAL A 392 17.57 3.19 -9.81
CA VAL A 392 16.72 3.94 -8.89
C VAL A 392 15.48 4.49 -9.62
N GLU A 393 14.29 4.10 -9.18
CA GLU A 393 13.04 4.57 -9.75
C GLU A 393 12.58 5.88 -9.11
N ILE A 394 12.78 7.01 -9.78
CA ILE A 394 12.38 8.34 -9.29
C ILE A 394 10.86 8.50 -9.26
N LYS A 395 10.13 7.89 -10.20
CA LYS A 395 8.68 8.03 -10.37
C LYS A 395 7.86 7.28 -9.31
N ALA A 396 8.44 6.95 -8.15
CA ALA A 396 7.70 6.33 -7.05
C ALA A 396 6.82 7.40 -6.38
N ARG A 397 5.50 7.34 -6.63
CA ARG A 397 4.53 8.33 -6.15
C ARG A 397 4.65 8.56 -4.66
N PHE A 398 4.74 9.84 -4.25
CA PHE A 398 4.99 10.36 -2.90
C PHE A 398 6.40 10.16 -2.35
N ASP A 399 7.25 9.39 -3.02
CA ASP A 399 8.64 9.15 -2.62
C ASP A 399 9.66 9.78 -3.60
N GLU A 400 9.19 10.61 -4.53
CA GLU A 400 10.03 11.19 -5.59
C GLU A 400 11.22 11.98 -5.01
N GLU A 401 10.97 12.87 -4.05
CA GLU A 401 12.00 13.68 -3.39
C GLU A 401 13.00 12.81 -2.61
N ALA A 402 12.49 11.79 -1.90
CA ALA A 402 13.31 10.85 -1.16
C ALA A 402 14.20 10.01 -2.10
N ASN A 403 13.66 9.57 -3.24
CA ASN A 403 14.40 8.77 -4.22
C ASN A 403 15.46 9.60 -4.98
N ILE A 404 15.21 10.89 -5.24
CA ILE A 404 16.22 11.80 -5.79
C ILE A 404 17.37 11.99 -4.79
N SER A 405 17.06 12.22 -3.52
CA SER A 405 18.06 12.35 -2.46
C SER A 405 18.87 11.06 -2.26
N LEU A 406 18.20 9.91 -2.36
CA LEU A 406 18.83 8.59 -2.31
C LEU A 406 19.82 8.40 -3.47
N ALA A 407 19.41 8.71 -4.69
CA ALA A 407 20.25 8.60 -5.87
C ALA A 407 21.54 9.43 -5.73
N LYS A 408 21.42 10.73 -5.40
CA LYS A 408 22.57 11.62 -5.13
C LYS A 408 23.48 11.09 -4.03
N SER A 409 22.91 10.44 -3.01
CA SER A 409 23.68 9.86 -1.91
C SER A 409 24.44 8.59 -2.31
N LEU A 410 23.90 7.78 -3.21
CA LEU A 410 24.58 6.60 -3.77
C LEU A 410 25.73 7.01 -4.70
N GLU A 411 25.50 7.97 -5.60
CA GLU A 411 26.52 8.52 -6.52
C GLU A 411 27.75 9.04 -5.78
N ARG A 412 27.55 9.77 -4.66
CA ARG A 412 28.64 10.28 -3.82
C ARG A 412 29.50 9.18 -3.19
N SER A 413 28.98 7.96 -3.05
CA SER A 413 29.71 6.80 -2.53
C SER A 413 30.33 5.93 -3.66
N GLY A 414 30.30 6.40 -4.91
CA GLY A 414 30.88 5.67 -6.05
C GLY A 414 29.96 4.63 -6.68
N VAL A 415 28.69 4.58 -6.33
CA VAL A 415 27.69 3.70 -6.97
C VAL A 415 27.27 4.31 -8.30
N GLN A 416 27.26 3.52 -9.37
CA GLN A 416 26.69 3.90 -10.65
C GLN A 416 25.17 3.91 -10.55
N VAL A 417 24.55 5.09 -10.61
CA VAL A 417 23.09 5.23 -10.52
C VAL A 417 22.49 5.38 -11.91
N ILE A 418 21.46 4.58 -12.18
CA ILE A 418 20.67 4.61 -13.40
C ILE A 418 19.23 4.94 -13.02
N TYR A 419 18.66 5.94 -13.69
CA TYR A 419 17.28 6.40 -13.42
C TYR A 419 16.19 5.65 -14.21
N GLY A 420 16.58 4.60 -14.92
CA GLY A 420 15.69 3.81 -15.77
C GLY A 420 15.21 4.57 -17.02
N PHE A 421 14.10 4.13 -17.61
CA PHE A 421 13.55 4.72 -18.84
C PHE A 421 12.63 5.92 -18.55
N VAL A 422 12.63 6.91 -19.45
CA VAL A 422 11.72 8.06 -19.35
C VAL A 422 10.25 7.61 -19.44
N HIS A 423 9.92 6.69 -20.34
CA HIS A 423 8.53 6.27 -20.59
C HIS A 423 8.08 5.04 -19.81
N LEU A 424 9.01 4.23 -19.32
CA LEU A 424 8.73 3.03 -18.54
C LEU A 424 9.11 3.24 -17.08
N LYS A 425 8.32 2.69 -16.18
CA LYS A 425 8.58 2.71 -14.74
C LYS A 425 9.16 1.38 -14.29
N THR A 426 10.35 1.40 -13.68
CA THR A 426 11.00 0.20 -13.19
C THR A 426 10.31 -0.29 -11.90
N HIS A 427 9.67 -1.46 -11.98
CA HIS A 427 8.95 -2.04 -10.85
C HIS A 427 9.42 -3.47 -10.50
N ALA A 428 10.33 -4.04 -11.28
CA ALA A 428 11.01 -5.29 -10.97
C ALA A 428 11.86 -5.16 -9.68
N LYS A 429 11.96 -6.23 -8.90
CA LYS A 429 12.76 -6.29 -7.69
C LYS A 429 13.79 -7.38 -7.87
N SER A 430 15.01 -6.99 -8.19
CA SER A 430 16.09 -7.92 -8.49
C SER A 430 17.43 -7.43 -7.98
N SER A 431 18.25 -8.37 -7.48
CA SER A 431 19.66 -8.20 -7.22
C SER A 431 20.46 -9.23 -8.01
N LEU A 432 21.57 -8.83 -8.55
CA LEU A 432 22.56 -9.70 -9.20
C LEU A 432 23.91 -9.48 -8.53
N VAL A 433 24.49 -10.54 -7.99
CA VAL A 433 25.87 -10.54 -7.43
C VAL A 433 26.74 -11.42 -8.30
N VAL A 434 27.88 -10.89 -8.73
CA VAL A 434 28.87 -11.61 -9.54
C VAL A 434 30.10 -11.87 -8.67
N ARG A 435 30.45 -13.13 -8.47
CA ARG A 435 31.51 -13.60 -7.58
C ARG A 435 32.52 -14.44 -8.38
N LEU A 436 33.80 -14.23 -8.13
CA LEU A 436 34.86 -15.06 -8.69
C LEU A 436 34.98 -16.34 -7.88
N GLU A 437 34.80 -17.50 -8.49
CA GLU A 437 34.92 -18.83 -7.88
C GLU A 437 35.73 -19.75 -8.83
N ASN A 438 36.82 -20.32 -8.34
CA ASN A 438 37.67 -21.21 -9.15
C ASN A 438 37.99 -20.63 -10.53
N GLU A 439 38.46 -19.37 -10.55
CA GLU A 439 38.81 -18.60 -11.74
C GLU A 439 37.65 -18.31 -12.72
N THR A 440 36.43 -18.62 -12.34
CA THR A 440 35.23 -18.35 -13.14
C THR A 440 34.28 -17.41 -12.41
N LEU A 441 33.54 -16.61 -13.19
CA LEU A 441 32.53 -15.71 -12.62
C LEU A 441 31.21 -16.45 -12.45
N LYS A 442 30.84 -16.66 -11.20
CA LYS A 442 29.53 -17.22 -10.82
C LYS A 442 28.56 -16.12 -10.42
N LYS A 443 27.31 -16.27 -10.82
CA LYS A 443 26.25 -15.29 -10.61
C LYS A 443 25.27 -15.81 -9.58
N TYR A 444 24.83 -14.92 -8.70
CA TYR A 444 23.82 -15.18 -7.67
C TYR A 444 22.71 -14.14 -7.81
N VAL A 445 21.47 -14.58 -7.80
CA VAL A 445 20.33 -13.68 -7.96
C VAL A 445 19.39 -13.76 -6.76
N HIS A 446 18.85 -12.60 -6.42
CA HIS A 446 17.65 -12.48 -5.62
C HIS A 446 16.56 -11.81 -6.45
N ILE A 447 15.35 -12.40 -6.45
CA ILE A 447 14.20 -11.87 -7.18
C ILE A 447 13.00 -11.89 -6.25
N GLY A 448 12.40 -10.69 -6.05
CA GLY A 448 11.31 -10.51 -5.08
C GLY A 448 9.99 -10.10 -5.73
N THR A 449 8.88 -10.50 -5.11
CA THR A 449 7.55 -9.95 -5.41
C THR A 449 7.35 -8.59 -4.74
N GLY A 450 8.06 -8.31 -3.65
CA GLY A 450 7.97 -7.10 -2.81
C GLY A 450 9.17 -6.17 -2.90
N ASN A 451 8.98 -4.93 -2.45
CA ASN A 451 10.01 -3.89 -2.47
C ASN A 451 11.13 -4.17 -1.47
N TYR A 452 12.32 -3.66 -1.76
CA TYR A 452 13.48 -3.66 -0.86
C TYR A 452 13.32 -2.62 0.27
N HIS A 453 12.29 -2.81 1.11
CA HIS A 453 11.94 -1.88 2.19
C HIS A 453 11.76 -2.64 3.52
N PRO A 454 12.75 -2.59 4.42
CA PRO A 454 12.75 -3.41 5.65
C PRO A 454 11.54 -3.24 6.56
N VAL A 455 10.96 -2.03 6.61
CA VAL A 455 9.77 -1.76 7.43
C VAL A 455 8.53 -2.39 6.79
N ASN A 456 8.33 -2.22 5.48
CA ASN A 456 7.18 -2.81 4.78
C ASN A 456 7.25 -4.34 4.80
N ALA A 457 8.44 -4.91 4.68
CA ALA A 457 8.67 -6.35 4.72
C ALA A 457 8.29 -7.03 6.05
N LYS A 458 8.05 -6.26 7.13
CA LYS A 458 7.51 -6.76 8.40
C LYS A 458 5.98 -6.89 8.40
N ILE A 459 5.31 -6.33 7.39
CA ILE A 459 3.85 -6.24 7.32
C ILE A 459 3.30 -6.88 6.04
N TYR A 460 4.04 -6.77 4.92
CA TYR A 460 3.62 -7.26 3.61
C TYR A 460 4.00 -8.72 3.42
N THR A 461 3.05 -9.52 2.92
CA THR A 461 3.37 -10.90 2.55
C THR A 461 3.98 -10.91 1.15
N ASP A 462 5.26 -11.24 1.06
CA ASP A 462 6.02 -11.29 -0.19
C ASP A 462 6.92 -12.52 -0.27
N LEU A 463 7.37 -12.81 -1.48
CA LEU A 463 8.27 -13.91 -1.77
C LEU A 463 9.61 -13.40 -2.26
N SER A 464 10.69 -13.99 -1.77
CA SER A 464 12.07 -13.74 -2.18
C SER A 464 12.70 -15.06 -2.65
N LEU A 465 12.95 -15.17 -3.96
CA LEU A 465 13.67 -16.29 -4.55
C LEU A 465 15.16 -15.97 -4.57
N PHE A 466 15.98 -16.88 -4.05
CA PHE A 466 17.44 -16.87 -4.20
C PHE A 466 17.86 -18.05 -5.05
N SER A 467 18.70 -17.82 -6.05
CA SER A 467 19.16 -18.84 -6.97
C SER A 467 20.58 -18.56 -7.46
N ALA A 468 21.31 -19.65 -7.76
CA ALA A 468 22.55 -19.63 -8.51
C ALA A 468 22.43 -20.41 -9.83
N ASP A 469 21.20 -20.75 -10.23
CA ASP A 469 20.93 -21.40 -11.52
C ASP A 469 21.31 -20.44 -12.67
N PRO A 470 22.17 -20.91 -13.62
CA PRO A 470 22.64 -20.09 -14.71
C PRO A 470 21.53 -19.47 -15.58
N ASN A 471 20.38 -20.16 -15.72
CA ASN A 471 19.28 -19.66 -16.54
C ASN A 471 18.64 -18.42 -15.92
N TYR A 472 18.31 -18.47 -14.59
CA TYR A 472 17.83 -17.26 -13.90
C TYR A 472 18.89 -16.15 -13.89
N ALA A 473 20.15 -16.51 -13.62
CA ALA A 473 21.23 -15.55 -13.50
C ALA A 473 21.50 -14.80 -14.85
N ASN A 474 21.51 -15.53 -15.95
CA ASN A 474 21.69 -14.94 -17.30
C ASN A 474 20.50 -14.08 -17.70
N ASP A 475 19.28 -14.50 -17.38
CA ASP A 475 18.08 -13.71 -17.65
C ASP A 475 18.10 -12.38 -16.87
N ILE A 476 18.51 -12.42 -15.60
CA ILE A 476 18.61 -11.20 -14.77
C ILE A 476 19.78 -10.31 -15.24
N GLU A 477 20.88 -10.88 -15.70
CA GLU A 477 21.94 -10.10 -16.33
C GLU A 477 21.42 -9.38 -17.58
N LYS A 478 20.73 -10.09 -18.49
CA LYS A 478 20.09 -9.49 -19.68
C LYS A 478 19.08 -8.41 -19.29
N PHE A 479 18.30 -8.63 -18.24
CA PHE A 479 17.39 -7.62 -17.70
C PHE A 479 18.15 -6.36 -17.27
N PHE A 480 19.24 -6.47 -16.49
CA PHE A 480 20.03 -5.30 -16.11
C PHE A 480 20.66 -4.61 -17.31
N ASN A 481 21.22 -5.35 -18.26
CA ASN A 481 21.80 -4.79 -19.49
C ASN A 481 20.73 -4.05 -20.31
N PHE A 482 19.50 -4.57 -20.38
CA PHE A 482 18.37 -3.89 -21.00
C PHE A 482 18.04 -2.56 -20.30
N VAL A 483 17.98 -2.55 -18.97
CA VAL A 483 17.61 -1.35 -18.21
C VAL A 483 18.70 -0.28 -18.25
N THR A 484 19.98 -0.67 -18.30
CA THR A 484 21.10 0.26 -18.26
C THR A 484 21.61 0.66 -19.65
N GLY A 485 21.49 -0.21 -20.65
CA GLY A 485 22.06 -0.01 -21.99
C GLY A 485 21.04 0.11 -23.11
N TYR A 486 19.73 0.07 -22.80
CA TYR A 486 18.61 0.15 -23.78
C TYR A 486 18.64 -0.94 -24.87
N GLY A 487 19.47 -1.98 -24.70
CA GLY A 487 19.55 -3.11 -25.62
C GLY A 487 18.31 -4.01 -25.56
N ASP A 488 17.94 -4.67 -26.65
CA ASP A 488 16.87 -5.69 -26.62
C ASP A 488 17.31 -6.86 -25.72
N PRO A 489 16.55 -7.25 -24.69
CA PRO A 489 16.91 -8.38 -23.82
C PRO A 489 16.92 -9.73 -24.57
N GLY A 490 16.33 -9.78 -25.76
CA GLY A 490 16.23 -11.00 -26.56
C GLY A 490 15.34 -12.07 -25.89
N LYS A 491 15.59 -13.33 -26.27
CA LYS A 491 14.91 -14.47 -25.65
C LYS A 491 15.47 -14.74 -24.25
N LEU A 492 14.57 -14.92 -23.29
CA LEU A 492 14.86 -15.31 -21.91
C LEU A 492 14.36 -16.74 -21.68
N ASP A 493 15.04 -17.47 -20.78
CA ASP A 493 14.75 -18.87 -20.54
C ASP A 493 13.70 -19.09 -19.44
N HIS A 494 13.83 -18.39 -18.33
CA HIS A 494 12.98 -18.55 -17.13
C HIS A 494 12.26 -17.27 -16.72
N ALA A 495 12.75 -16.12 -17.11
CA ALA A 495 12.13 -14.82 -16.85
C ALA A 495 11.29 -14.35 -18.05
N ILE A 496 10.23 -13.63 -17.73
CA ILE A 496 9.30 -13.05 -18.69
C ILE A 496 9.14 -11.58 -18.33
N LEU A 497 9.55 -10.69 -19.22
CA LEU A 497 9.57 -9.26 -18.95
C LEU A 497 8.33 -8.55 -19.51
N ALA A 498 7.76 -7.63 -18.73
CA ALA A 498 6.88 -6.61 -19.26
C ALA A 498 7.72 -5.38 -19.70
N PRO A 499 7.23 -4.59 -20.68
CA PRO A 499 5.93 -4.71 -21.34
C PRO A 499 5.89 -5.69 -22.54
N LYS A 500 7.05 -6.12 -23.04
CA LYS A 500 7.15 -6.82 -24.34
C LYS A 500 6.57 -8.24 -24.33
N PHE A 501 6.88 -9.04 -23.30
CA PHE A 501 6.65 -10.49 -23.31
C PHE A 501 5.59 -10.98 -22.33
N LEU A 502 5.29 -10.22 -21.26
CA LEU A 502 4.45 -10.72 -20.17
C LEU A 502 2.99 -10.93 -20.58
N ARG A 503 2.39 -9.99 -21.27
CA ARG A 503 1.01 -10.11 -21.75
C ARG A 503 0.83 -11.25 -22.76
N PRO A 504 1.65 -11.38 -23.83
CA PRO A 504 1.59 -12.53 -24.72
C PRO A 504 1.69 -13.85 -23.98
N LYS A 505 2.65 -13.98 -23.08
CA LYS A 505 2.86 -15.21 -22.32
C LYS A 505 1.66 -15.59 -21.42
N LEU A 506 1.04 -14.61 -20.78
CA LEU A 506 -0.16 -14.85 -19.99
C LEU A 506 -1.33 -15.32 -20.87
N ASN A 507 -1.50 -14.73 -22.05
CA ASN A 507 -2.49 -15.19 -23.02
C ASN A 507 -2.23 -16.62 -23.45
N ASP A 508 -0.99 -16.97 -23.84
CA ASP A 508 -0.61 -18.32 -24.23
C ASP A 508 -0.89 -19.36 -23.13
N LEU A 509 -0.63 -19.00 -21.86
CA LEU A 509 -0.89 -19.87 -20.71
C LEU A 509 -2.38 -20.09 -20.48
N ILE A 510 -3.19 -19.04 -20.63
CA ILE A 510 -4.65 -19.14 -20.51
C ILE A 510 -5.23 -19.94 -21.68
N ASP A 511 -4.74 -19.70 -22.91
CA ASP A 511 -5.19 -20.42 -24.11
C ASP A 511 -4.83 -21.91 -24.03
N GLN A 512 -3.66 -22.26 -23.46
CA GLN A 512 -3.30 -23.65 -23.20
C GLN A 512 -4.30 -24.34 -22.26
N GLU A 513 -4.80 -23.65 -21.22
CA GLU A 513 -5.83 -24.23 -20.34
C GLU A 513 -7.19 -24.38 -21.06
N ILE A 514 -7.52 -23.46 -21.98
CA ILE A 514 -8.70 -23.59 -22.83
C ILE A 514 -8.58 -24.84 -23.72
N GLU A 515 -7.44 -25.07 -24.34
CA GLU A 515 -7.20 -26.26 -25.17
C GLU A 515 -7.19 -27.58 -24.32
N ASN A 516 -6.64 -27.51 -23.09
CA ASN A 516 -6.73 -28.65 -22.15
C ASN A 516 -8.19 -28.97 -21.84
N ALA A 517 -9.04 -27.98 -21.56
CA ALA A 517 -10.46 -28.20 -21.29
C ALA A 517 -11.22 -28.78 -22.50
N LYS A 518 -10.97 -28.24 -23.71
CA LYS A 518 -11.54 -28.76 -24.95
C LYS A 518 -11.14 -30.21 -25.22
N ALA A 519 -9.91 -30.56 -24.84
CA ALA A 519 -9.40 -31.94 -24.98
C ALA A 519 -9.86 -32.89 -23.85
N GLY A 520 -10.75 -32.44 -22.94
CA GLY A 520 -11.23 -33.23 -21.81
C GLY A 520 -10.18 -33.49 -20.72
N LYS A 521 -9.05 -32.75 -20.75
CA LYS A 521 -8.02 -32.79 -19.72
C LYS A 521 -8.39 -31.86 -18.54
N HIS A 522 -7.72 -32.06 -17.42
CA HIS A 522 -7.85 -31.12 -16.31
C HIS A 522 -7.41 -29.73 -16.73
N ALA A 523 -8.23 -28.72 -16.43
CA ALA A 523 -7.97 -27.33 -16.82
C ALA A 523 -8.35 -26.38 -15.68
N GLU A 524 -7.32 -25.78 -15.07
CA GLU A 524 -7.53 -24.95 -13.88
C GLU A 524 -6.45 -23.86 -13.77
N ILE A 525 -6.84 -22.66 -13.28
CA ILE A 525 -5.97 -21.52 -13.07
C ILE A 525 -6.13 -21.02 -11.64
N TRP A 526 -5.02 -20.93 -10.90
CA TRP A 526 -4.97 -20.26 -9.60
C TRP A 526 -4.10 -19.01 -9.69
N ALA A 527 -4.65 -17.86 -9.31
CA ALA A 527 -3.89 -16.62 -9.38
C ALA A 527 -4.07 -15.79 -8.11
N LYS A 528 -2.97 -15.35 -7.54
CA LYS A 528 -2.91 -14.43 -6.40
C LYS A 528 -2.28 -13.12 -6.83
N MET A 529 -2.93 -11.98 -6.50
CA MET A 529 -2.49 -10.65 -6.90
C MET A 529 -3.11 -9.55 -6.03
N ASN A 530 -2.61 -8.33 -6.16
CA ASN A 530 -3.23 -7.20 -5.46
C ASN A 530 -4.41 -6.61 -6.23
N SER A 531 -4.35 -6.60 -7.57
CA SER A 531 -5.39 -5.98 -8.39
C SER A 531 -5.56 -6.69 -9.73
N LEU A 532 -6.82 -6.88 -10.12
CA LEU A 532 -7.25 -7.38 -11.43
C LEU A 532 -8.10 -6.31 -12.12
N VAL A 533 -7.50 -5.59 -13.08
CA VAL A 533 -8.13 -4.42 -13.74
C VAL A 533 -8.07 -4.49 -15.27
N ASP A 534 -7.12 -5.26 -15.81
CA ASP A 534 -6.87 -5.34 -17.25
C ASP A 534 -8.06 -5.99 -17.99
N PRO A 535 -8.78 -5.25 -18.87
CA PRO A 535 -9.96 -5.80 -19.54
C PRO A 535 -9.61 -6.95 -20.50
N LYS A 536 -8.45 -6.92 -21.14
CA LYS A 536 -8.04 -7.96 -22.09
C LYS A 536 -7.78 -9.28 -21.38
N ILE A 537 -7.15 -9.25 -20.20
CA ILE A 537 -6.95 -10.46 -19.38
C ILE A 537 -8.28 -10.94 -18.76
N ILE A 538 -9.13 -10.02 -18.31
CA ILE A 538 -10.45 -10.37 -17.77
C ILE A 538 -11.29 -11.07 -18.85
N ASP A 539 -11.30 -10.57 -20.08
CA ASP A 539 -12.03 -11.19 -21.20
C ASP A 539 -11.46 -12.59 -21.54
N ARG A 540 -10.13 -12.81 -21.42
CA ARG A 540 -9.53 -14.13 -21.55
C ARG A 540 -9.97 -15.08 -20.44
N PHE A 541 -10.07 -14.61 -19.20
CA PHE A 541 -10.62 -15.44 -18.11
C PHE A 541 -12.10 -15.77 -18.33
N TYR A 542 -12.90 -14.84 -18.86
CA TYR A 542 -14.29 -15.14 -19.24
C TYR A 542 -14.35 -16.21 -20.32
N LEU A 543 -13.54 -16.07 -21.37
CA LEU A 543 -13.45 -17.08 -22.43
C LEU A 543 -13.04 -18.45 -21.88
N ALA A 544 -12.03 -18.50 -21.01
CA ALA A 544 -11.59 -19.73 -20.37
C ALA A 544 -12.70 -20.37 -19.54
N SER A 545 -13.41 -19.57 -18.74
CA SER A 545 -14.57 -20.04 -17.96
C SER A 545 -15.68 -20.63 -18.84
N GLN A 546 -15.96 -20.01 -19.99
CA GLN A 546 -16.95 -20.49 -20.96
C GLN A 546 -16.57 -21.84 -21.56
N HIS A 547 -15.29 -22.16 -21.64
CA HIS A 547 -14.77 -23.45 -22.08
C HIS A 547 -14.57 -24.47 -20.93
N GLY A 548 -15.04 -24.15 -19.72
CA GLY A 548 -15.01 -25.10 -18.61
C GLY A 548 -13.75 -25.03 -17.72
N VAL A 549 -12.82 -24.10 -17.99
CA VAL A 549 -11.65 -23.89 -17.13
C VAL A 549 -12.10 -23.36 -15.78
N LYS A 550 -11.70 -24.00 -14.67
CA LYS A 550 -11.93 -23.52 -13.30
C LYS A 550 -10.89 -22.47 -12.94
N ILE A 551 -11.35 -21.31 -12.43
CA ILE A 551 -10.47 -20.17 -12.17
C ILE A 551 -10.67 -19.69 -10.74
N HIS A 552 -9.62 -19.78 -9.92
CA HIS A 552 -9.60 -19.33 -8.54
C HIS A 552 -8.66 -18.13 -8.39
N LEU A 553 -9.23 -16.99 -7.99
CA LEU A 553 -8.53 -15.71 -7.91
C LEU A 553 -8.48 -15.21 -6.47
N PHE A 554 -7.28 -14.94 -5.97
CA PHE A 554 -7.05 -14.25 -4.70
C PHE A 554 -6.69 -12.79 -5.00
N VAL A 555 -7.69 -11.90 -4.95
CA VAL A 555 -7.52 -10.48 -5.27
C VAL A 555 -7.72 -9.65 -4.00
N ARG A 556 -6.64 -9.15 -3.42
CA ARG A 556 -6.68 -8.38 -2.19
C ARG A 556 -7.49 -7.09 -2.33
N GLY A 557 -7.23 -6.31 -3.39
CA GLY A 557 -7.73 -4.95 -3.58
C GLY A 557 -8.80 -4.85 -4.67
N ILE A 558 -8.43 -4.20 -5.77
CA ILE A 558 -9.33 -3.91 -6.89
C ILE A 558 -9.59 -5.17 -7.73
N CYS A 559 -10.86 -5.49 -7.95
CA CYS A 559 -11.29 -6.53 -8.89
C CYS A 559 -12.35 -5.99 -9.84
N CYS A 560 -11.99 -5.79 -11.10
CA CYS A 560 -12.93 -5.38 -12.14
C CYS A 560 -13.67 -6.58 -12.79
N LEU A 561 -13.27 -7.81 -12.51
CA LEU A 561 -13.92 -9.02 -12.95
C LEU A 561 -15.22 -9.27 -12.15
N LYS A 562 -16.24 -9.82 -12.80
CA LYS A 562 -17.50 -10.28 -12.19
C LYS A 562 -17.54 -11.81 -12.19
N PRO A 563 -17.38 -12.46 -11.03
CA PRO A 563 -17.47 -13.92 -10.95
C PRO A 563 -18.92 -14.42 -10.92
N GLY A 564 -19.14 -15.69 -11.22
CA GLY A 564 -20.41 -16.41 -11.04
C GLY A 564 -21.55 -15.98 -11.96
N VAL A 565 -21.25 -15.27 -13.05
CA VAL A 565 -22.30 -14.82 -14.02
C VAL A 565 -22.55 -15.94 -15.04
N LYS A 566 -23.82 -16.35 -15.15
CA LYS A 566 -24.28 -17.40 -16.07
C LYS A 566 -23.82 -17.12 -17.51
N LYS A 567 -23.30 -18.14 -18.20
CA LYS A 567 -22.76 -18.10 -19.57
C LYS A 567 -21.58 -17.14 -19.77
N MET A 568 -20.94 -16.65 -18.69
CA MET A 568 -19.78 -15.78 -18.79
C MET A 568 -18.66 -16.20 -17.84
N SER A 569 -18.94 -16.32 -16.56
CA SER A 569 -17.92 -16.53 -15.51
C SER A 569 -18.38 -17.51 -14.42
N GLU A 570 -19.17 -18.51 -14.80
CA GLU A 570 -19.74 -19.51 -13.90
C GLU A 570 -18.65 -20.29 -13.13
N ASN A 571 -17.49 -20.49 -13.76
CA ASN A 571 -16.38 -21.24 -13.22
C ASN A 571 -15.30 -20.35 -12.60
N ILE A 572 -15.60 -19.06 -12.34
CA ILE A 572 -14.66 -18.10 -11.74
C ILE A 572 -15.05 -17.81 -10.29
N TYR A 573 -14.11 -17.98 -9.39
CA TYR A 573 -14.24 -17.73 -7.96
C TYR A 573 -13.23 -16.65 -7.54
N VAL A 574 -13.68 -15.67 -6.75
CA VAL A 574 -12.83 -14.56 -6.30
C VAL A 574 -12.86 -14.45 -4.78
N LYS A 575 -11.71 -14.57 -4.18
CA LYS A 575 -11.47 -14.46 -2.74
C LYS A 575 -10.54 -13.30 -2.42
N SER A 576 -10.72 -12.66 -1.27
CA SER A 576 -9.85 -11.58 -0.77
C SER A 576 -9.53 -11.87 0.70
N ILE A 577 -8.26 -11.75 1.08
CA ILE A 577 -7.79 -11.92 2.46
C ILE A 577 -7.38 -10.56 3.01
N VAL A 578 -7.95 -10.18 4.16
CA VAL A 578 -7.64 -8.93 4.87
C VAL A 578 -7.44 -9.25 6.35
N GLY A 579 -6.31 -8.87 6.90
CA GLY A 579 -5.98 -9.16 8.30
C GLY A 579 -4.70 -8.49 8.75
N ARG A 580 -4.02 -9.09 9.74
CA ARG A 580 -2.79 -8.57 10.36
C ARG A 580 -1.70 -8.19 9.36
N PHE A 581 -1.50 -9.02 8.34
CA PHE A 581 -0.52 -8.79 7.28
C PHE A 581 -1.21 -8.38 5.99
N LEU A 582 -0.52 -7.60 5.17
CA LEU A 582 -1.00 -7.15 3.88
C LEU A 582 -0.62 -8.15 2.81
N GLU A 583 -1.60 -8.85 2.23
CA GLU A 583 -1.37 -9.74 1.10
C GLU A 583 -0.81 -8.96 -0.08
N HIS A 584 0.41 -9.33 -0.55
CA HIS A 584 1.12 -8.54 -1.57
C HIS A 584 1.82 -9.38 -2.63
N SER A 585 2.16 -10.64 -2.36
CA SER A 585 2.78 -11.53 -3.35
C SER A 585 1.90 -11.74 -4.58
N ARG A 586 2.52 -11.94 -5.74
CA ARG A 586 1.85 -12.31 -6.98
C ARG A 586 2.33 -13.68 -7.39
N ILE A 587 1.37 -14.59 -7.53
CA ILE A 587 1.60 -16.00 -7.86
C ILE A 587 0.58 -16.38 -8.95
N TYR A 588 1.05 -17.03 -10.00
CA TYR A 588 0.21 -17.50 -11.11
C TYR A 588 0.48 -18.98 -11.34
N CYS A 589 -0.54 -19.81 -11.25
CA CYS A 589 -0.44 -21.27 -11.40
C CYS A 589 -1.42 -21.75 -12.46
N PHE A 590 -0.95 -22.65 -13.32
CA PHE A 590 -1.73 -23.23 -14.40
C PHE A 590 -1.63 -24.75 -14.33
N SER A 591 -2.73 -25.43 -14.52
CA SER A 591 -2.85 -26.90 -14.37
C SER A 591 -1.96 -27.67 -15.35
N ASN A 592 -1.78 -27.14 -16.56
CA ASN A 592 -0.99 -27.78 -17.64
C ASN A 592 -1.48 -29.19 -18.00
N GLY A 593 -2.80 -29.39 -17.91
CA GLY A 593 -3.47 -30.68 -18.23
C GLY A 593 -3.52 -31.67 -17.06
N GLU A 594 -3.01 -31.35 -15.89
CA GLU A 594 -2.94 -32.22 -14.71
C GLU A 594 -3.75 -31.64 -13.55
N SER A 595 -4.17 -32.50 -12.62
CA SER A 595 -4.84 -32.01 -11.40
C SER A 595 -3.94 -31.03 -10.59
N MET A 596 -4.56 -30.13 -9.87
CA MET A 596 -3.85 -29.19 -8.99
C MET A 596 -4.12 -29.54 -7.52
N PRO A 597 -3.08 -29.57 -6.66
CA PRO A 597 -1.65 -29.33 -6.93
C PRO A 597 -0.90 -30.58 -7.48
N SER A 598 0.01 -30.38 -8.41
CA SER A 598 0.88 -31.41 -9.00
C SER A 598 2.26 -30.81 -9.36
N ARG A 599 3.30 -31.63 -9.42
CA ARG A 599 4.65 -31.19 -9.85
C ARG A 599 4.71 -30.81 -11.32
N LYS A 600 3.75 -31.22 -12.13
CA LYS A 600 3.65 -30.88 -13.55
C LYS A 600 2.96 -29.53 -13.81
N ASN A 601 2.33 -28.94 -12.80
CA ASN A 601 1.70 -27.63 -12.93
C ASN A 601 2.75 -26.56 -13.16
N LYS A 602 2.41 -25.53 -13.94
CA LYS A 602 3.28 -24.39 -14.15
C LYS A 602 3.03 -23.35 -13.06
N VAL A 603 4.08 -23.02 -12.30
CA VAL A 603 4.02 -22.07 -11.18
C VAL A 603 4.94 -20.90 -11.46
N TYR A 604 4.42 -19.69 -11.30
CA TYR A 604 5.13 -18.45 -11.53
C TYR A 604 4.99 -17.52 -10.31
N ILE A 605 6.04 -16.77 -10.01
CA ILE A 605 6.01 -15.60 -9.12
C ILE A 605 6.27 -14.34 -9.93
N ALA A 606 5.69 -13.21 -9.53
CA ALA A 606 5.82 -11.98 -10.32
C ALA A 606 5.88 -10.71 -9.47
N SER A 607 6.45 -9.65 -10.03
CA SER A 607 6.30 -8.28 -9.53
C SER A 607 5.02 -7.59 -10.02
N ALA A 608 4.38 -8.13 -11.06
CA ALA A 608 3.26 -7.55 -11.79
C ALA A 608 1.91 -7.99 -11.24
N ASP A 609 0.99 -7.04 -11.08
CA ASP A 609 -0.45 -7.27 -11.03
C ASP A 609 -1.05 -7.35 -12.45
N LEU A 610 -2.27 -7.85 -12.60
CA LEU A 610 -2.99 -7.88 -13.88
C LEU A 610 -3.71 -6.53 -14.13
N MET A 611 -2.90 -5.52 -14.40
CA MET A 611 -3.33 -4.16 -14.70
C MET A 611 -2.66 -3.65 -15.98
N PRO A 612 -3.32 -2.80 -16.80
CA PRO A 612 -2.70 -2.26 -18.03
C PRO A 612 -1.33 -1.60 -17.77
N ARG A 613 -1.20 -0.84 -16.67
CA ARG A 613 0.07 -0.20 -16.31
C ARG A 613 1.21 -1.19 -16.04
N ASN A 614 0.92 -2.36 -15.42
CA ASN A 614 1.92 -3.38 -15.12
C ASN A 614 2.30 -4.17 -16.37
N LEU A 615 1.32 -4.46 -17.24
CA LEU A 615 1.53 -5.28 -18.42
C LEU A 615 2.13 -4.50 -19.59
N ASP A 616 1.82 -3.17 -19.70
CA ASP A 616 2.10 -2.39 -20.91
C ASP A 616 3.00 -1.16 -20.67
N ARG A 617 3.18 -0.68 -19.40
CA ARG A 617 3.85 0.60 -19.09
C ARG A 617 4.88 0.52 -17.97
N ARG A 618 5.25 -0.68 -17.55
CA ARG A 618 6.23 -0.91 -16.48
C ARG A 618 7.20 -2.00 -16.87
N LEU A 619 8.39 -1.89 -16.32
CA LEU A 619 9.34 -2.99 -16.30
C LEU A 619 9.00 -3.89 -15.12
N GLU A 620 8.46 -5.07 -15.42
CA GLU A 620 8.09 -6.10 -14.45
C GLU A 620 8.79 -7.41 -14.84
N ILE A 621 8.95 -8.27 -13.84
CA ILE A 621 9.48 -9.63 -14.02
C ILE A 621 8.46 -10.65 -13.53
N MET A 622 8.17 -11.66 -14.32
CA MET A 622 7.53 -12.90 -13.93
C MET A 622 8.49 -14.05 -14.16
N LEU A 623 8.63 -14.94 -13.19
CA LEU A 623 9.56 -16.08 -13.22
C LEU A 623 8.81 -17.40 -13.13
N ILE A 624 9.16 -18.37 -13.97
CA ILE A 624 8.72 -19.75 -13.77
C ILE A 624 9.54 -20.39 -12.65
N ILE A 625 8.90 -21.13 -11.77
CA ILE A 625 9.57 -21.89 -10.70
C ILE A 625 9.90 -23.30 -11.21
N LYS A 626 11.18 -23.61 -11.32
CA LYS A 626 11.68 -24.89 -11.82
C LYS A 626 12.12 -25.85 -10.71
N ASN A 627 12.69 -25.31 -9.63
CA ASN A 627 13.12 -26.13 -8.51
C ASN A 627 11.92 -26.79 -7.84
N GLU A 628 11.89 -28.14 -7.78
CA GLU A 628 10.76 -28.93 -7.29
C GLU A 628 10.37 -28.61 -5.85
N THR A 629 11.36 -28.33 -4.97
CA THR A 629 11.08 -27.98 -3.57
C THR A 629 10.44 -26.61 -3.47
N VAL A 630 10.97 -25.63 -4.19
CA VAL A 630 10.41 -24.26 -4.23
C VAL A 630 9.02 -24.28 -4.87
N HIS A 631 8.83 -25.08 -5.93
CA HIS A 631 7.54 -25.32 -6.55
C HIS A 631 6.51 -25.85 -5.55
N ALA A 632 6.89 -26.88 -4.77
CA ALA A 632 6.03 -27.43 -3.72
C ALA A 632 5.70 -26.39 -2.64
N GLN A 633 6.68 -25.59 -2.21
CA GLN A 633 6.48 -24.55 -1.20
C GLN A 633 5.46 -23.51 -1.67
N VAL A 634 5.56 -23.06 -2.91
CA VAL A 634 4.65 -22.04 -3.45
C VAL A 634 3.25 -22.65 -3.67
N LEU A 635 3.15 -23.80 -4.31
CA LEU A 635 1.88 -24.38 -4.70
C LEU A 635 1.18 -25.10 -3.54
N ASP A 636 1.83 -26.10 -2.92
CA ASP A 636 1.21 -26.99 -1.93
C ASP A 636 1.07 -26.35 -0.55
N GLN A 637 1.85 -25.31 -0.25
CA GLN A 637 1.83 -24.67 1.06
C GLN A 637 1.24 -23.26 0.97
N ILE A 638 1.87 -22.35 0.21
CA ILE A 638 1.43 -20.95 0.20
C ILE A 638 0.05 -20.81 -0.45
N MET A 639 -0.14 -21.33 -1.66
CA MET A 639 -1.43 -21.23 -2.34
C MET A 639 -2.52 -22.01 -1.61
N MET A 640 -2.22 -23.24 -1.16
CA MET A 640 -3.19 -24.06 -0.43
C MET A 640 -3.60 -23.44 0.91
N ALA A 641 -2.70 -22.78 1.66
CA ALA A 641 -3.08 -22.07 2.87
C ALA A 641 -4.03 -20.90 2.59
N ASN A 642 -3.84 -20.18 1.48
CA ASN A 642 -4.77 -19.14 1.04
C ASN A 642 -6.15 -19.72 0.66
N PHE A 643 -6.21 -20.90 0.03
CA PHE A 643 -7.47 -21.60 -0.22
C PHE A 643 -8.21 -21.96 1.06
N LYS A 644 -7.50 -22.49 2.05
CA LYS A 644 -8.06 -22.90 3.35
C LYS A 644 -8.49 -21.76 4.24
N ASP A 645 -7.99 -20.56 4.02
CA ASP A 645 -8.31 -19.43 4.89
C ASP A 645 -9.81 -19.14 4.90
N GLU A 646 -10.39 -19.12 6.10
CA GLU A 646 -11.78 -18.75 6.37
C GLU A 646 -11.84 -17.49 7.24
N LYS A 647 -10.96 -17.38 8.24
CA LYS A 647 -11.00 -16.30 9.23
C LYS A 647 -10.82 -14.91 8.63
N LEU A 648 -9.93 -14.78 7.66
CA LEU A 648 -9.52 -13.50 7.08
C LEU A 648 -10.20 -13.25 5.72
N SER A 649 -10.94 -14.23 5.22
CA SER A 649 -11.42 -14.30 3.86
C SER A 649 -12.74 -13.59 3.62
N TRP A 650 -12.85 -13.01 2.43
CA TRP A 650 -14.05 -12.43 1.85
C TRP A 650 -14.25 -12.99 0.45
N GLU A 651 -15.46 -13.36 0.10
CA GLU A 651 -15.83 -13.85 -1.23
C GLU A 651 -16.60 -12.78 -2.00
N LEU A 652 -16.24 -12.59 -3.27
CA LEU A 652 -16.95 -11.70 -4.17
C LEU A 652 -18.13 -12.46 -4.82
N LYS A 653 -19.35 -12.13 -4.39
CA LYS A 653 -20.61 -12.65 -4.93
C LYS A 653 -21.56 -11.48 -5.22
N ASP A 654 -22.32 -11.54 -6.30
CA ASP A 654 -23.33 -10.52 -6.63
C ASP A 654 -22.81 -9.07 -6.55
N LYS A 655 -21.60 -8.83 -7.03
CA LYS A 655 -20.88 -7.53 -7.05
C LYS A 655 -20.49 -6.99 -5.67
N LYS A 656 -20.66 -7.77 -4.59
CA LYS A 656 -20.30 -7.41 -3.22
C LYS A 656 -19.37 -8.44 -2.60
N TYR A 657 -18.54 -7.99 -1.69
CA TYR A 657 -17.74 -8.88 -0.87
C TYR A 657 -18.49 -9.28 0.40
N HIS A 658 -18.59 -10.58 0.62
CA HIS A 658 -19.20 -11.18 1.80
C HIS A 658 -18.10 -11.80 2.66
N LYS A 659 -18.07 -11.48 3.94
CA LYS A 659 -17.15 -12.14 4.88
C LYS A 659 -17.50 -13.62 4.96
N VAL A 660 -16.51 -14.48 4.84
CA VAL A 660 -16.69 -15.92 5.04
C VAL A 660 -17.07 -16.17 6.49
N LYS A 661 -18.08 -17.01 6.72
CA LYS A 661 -18.48 -17.39 8.07
C LYS A 661 -17.38 -18.25 8.70
N ALA A 662 -16.79 -17.76 9.77
CA ALA A 662 -15.70 -18.41 10.48
C ALA A 662 -16.05 -18.63 11.95
N SER A 663 -15.57 -19.74 12.50
CA SER A 663 -15.57 -20.04 13.93
C SER A 663 -14.20 -19.78 14.55
N LYS A 664 -14.07 -19.90 15.87
CA LYS A 664 -12.76 -19.81 16.55
C LYS A 664 -11.74 -20.82 16.00
N ASN A 665 -12.22 -22.00 15.55
CA ASN A 665 -11.38 -23.10 15.06
C ASN A 665 -11.18 -23.07 13.52
N SER A 666 -11.78 -22.11 12.83
CA SER A 666 -11.59 -21.94 11.40
C SER A 666 -10.13 -21.62 11.07
N PHE A 667 -9.68 -22.06 9.92
CA PHE A 667 -8.29 -21.91 9.49
C PHE A 667 -7.97 -20.43 9.15
N SER A 668 -6.81 -19.97 9.64
CA SER A 668 -6.22 -18.66 9.32
C SER A 668 -4.87 -18.86 8.66
N ALA A 669 -4.72 -18.38 7.43
CA ALA A 669 -3.45 -18.46 6.72
C ALA A 669 -2.32 -17.70 7.44
N HIS A 670 -2.61 -16.53 8.01
CA HIS A 670 -1.61 -15.75 8.75
C HIS A 670 -1.14 -16.49 10.01
N GLU A 671 -2.07 -17.04 10.80
CA GLU A 671 -1.73 -17.82 12.00
C GLU A 671 -0.96 -19.10 11.63
N TYR A 672 -1.37 -19.76 10.54
CA TYR A 672 -0.66 -20.94 10.03
C TYR A 672 0.80 -20.62 9.71
N PHE A 673 1.08 -19.57 8.92
CA PHE A 673 2.44 -19.22 8.54
C PHE A 673 3.28 -18.67 9.71
N MET A 674 2.66 -18.02 10.69
CA MET A 674 3.36 -17.60 11.91
C MET A 674 3.84 -18.78 12.76
N ASN A 675 3.07 -19.86 12.81
CA ASN A 675 3.29 -20.98 13.73
C ASN A 675 4.00 -22.20 13.10
N ASN A 676 4.08 -22.25 11.76
CA ASN A 676 4.72 -23.38 11.09
C ASN A 676 6.22 -23.14 10.91
N PRO A 677 7.03 -24.23 10.86
CA PRO A 677 8.45 -24.13 10.57
C PRO A 677 8.76 -23.51 9.22
N SER A 678 10.01 -23.07 9.05
CA SER A 678 10.51 -22.50 7.80
C SER A 678 10.27 -23.40 6.61
N LEU A 679 9.81 -22.78 5.51
CA LEU A 679 9.65 -23.44 4.24
C LEU A 679 10.97 -23.60 3.46
N SER A 680 11.99 -22.83 3.80
CA SER A 680 13.28 -22.83 3.10
C SER A 680 14.24 -23.94 3.50
N GLY A 681 13.85 -24.82 4.42
CA GLY A 681 14.69 -25.87 4.95
C GLY A 681 13.97 -27.19 5.16
N GLN A 682 13.87 -27.58 6.41
CA GLN A 682 13.31 -28.87 6.85
C GLN A 682 11.85 -28.78 7.33
N GLY A 683 11.16 -27.68 7.05
CA GLY A 683 9.78 -27.49 7.45
C GLY A 683 8.87 -28.62 6.95
N LYS A 684 8.04 -29.16 7.82
CA LYS A 684 7.01 -30.12 7.42
C LYS A 684 5.98 -29.40 6.56
N SER A 685 5.77 -29.88 5.35
CA SER A 685 4.63 -29.44 4.53
C SER A 685 3.33 -29.63 5.31
N ILE A 686 2.31 -28.84 5.02
CA ILE A 686 0.95 -29.18 5.45
C ILE A 686 0.74 -30.63 5.06
N ILE A 687 0.49 -31.51 6.04
CA ILE A 687 0.40 -32.96 5.83
C ILE A 687 -0.53 -33.21 4.65
N LYS A 688 -0.05 -33.91 3.65
CA LYS A 688 -0.79 -34.23 2.41
C LYS A 688 -2.22 -34.66 2.67
N ASP A 689 -2.46 -35.43 3.73
CA ASP A 689 -3.76 -36.03 4.08
C ASP A 689 -4.82 -34.98 4.52
N LYS A 690 -4.43 -33.78 4.94
CA LYS A 690 -5.38 -32.70 5.28
C LYS A 690 -5.68 -31.74 4.13
N ILE A 691 -4.89 -31.78 3.06
CA ILE A 691 -5.05 -30.91 1.89
C ILE A 691 -5.95 -31.54 0.83
N THR A 692 -5.87 -32.88 0.68
CA THR A 692 -6.64 -33.64 -0.32
C THR A 692 -8.16 -33.66 -0.08
N ASN A 693 -8.62 -33.24 1.11
CA ASN A 693 -10.05 -33.18 1.45
C ASN A 693 -10.67 -31.79 1.29
N LEU A 694 -10.00 -30.84 0.67
CA LEU A 694 -10.62 -29.59 0.28
C LEU A 694 -11.56 -29.82 -0.90
N LYS A 695 -12.84 -29.98 -0.62
CA LYS A 695 -13.89 -29.68 -1.59
C LYS A 695 -13.83 -28.18 -1.85
N ILE A 696 -13.37 -27.81 -3.02
CA ILE A 696 -13.42 -26.44 -3.54
C ILE A 696 -14.86 -26.15 -3.93
#